data_ac94cc956c9e43e8ea2541a5e0d9ee48
#
_entry.id   ac94cc956c9e43e8ea2541a5e0d9ee48
#
_cell.length_a   1.000
_cell.length_b   1.000
_cell.length_c   1.000
_cell.angle_alpha   90.00
_cell.angle_beta   90.00
_cell.angle_gamma   90.00
#
_symmetry.space_group_name_H-M   'P 1'
#
loop_
_entity.id
_entity.type
_entity.pdbx_description
1 polymer ?
#
loop_
_entity_poly.entity_id
_entity_poly.type
_entity_poly.pdbx_seq_one_letter_code
_entity_poly.pdbx_strand_id
1 'polypeptide(L)'
;MLIRPARLAGLALLAIAAFEAPAQLARKPSFYDRQAGTAAAPRGTPGVGELPALASRADFDRLARVYDAGTPLELPHVLFVIDRRATPPRMHFVNTPRYALHERFVRETGLLREAGRAALNRNYRAPDRRFVFGTLGWQASADTFSYEFWEGDRLTPELLALTQRTLAATFYAPVRFKANSTQQESVAQAAGIEALTQAALIRDQPYLPMNRGRAVGRLRVVPSVEAARDISPTDIVVLREVPISLPPVAGVLTERPSTVLSHVNLLAKGWGIPNAYVRDAAQALARWDGQWVQLDVAPGGYTLRAATEAERSAARQAVRGTAPQARLRVAPDLRRDALVPLAALRAADSRRCGAKAANLGAVQAARIAGTVVPDGFCIPFAAYAQFARSHGLAERLARMQQLPRFAEDAQVRRDALAALRAEMAQWPLPAGMAQAWQARWTQQLGGAGVFVRSSSNSEDLAHFSGAGLYTTVPNVRAADALAAAVRTVWASVYNFEAWEARRAAGLDEETIVMGVLVQAAVDSTASGVMVTRDPFDAAHRHATYISAKRGIGIRVVEGKRIAEQVMYSSRSKAVQVLNRSGDDVALQLDPAGGVREVPVQAGRAVLTDDLVQRLAGAGAAIRRAFGGRDQDIEWAVQGERLVILQARPFVTAPARP
;
A
#
# COMPACT_ATOMS: atom_id res chain seq x y z
N MET A 1 -68.06 53.79 3.54
CA MET A 1 -68.33 53.42 4.94
C MET A 1 -67.32 52.43 5.38
N LEU A 2 -66.52 52.78 6.34
CA LEU A 2 -65.35 52.04 6.84
C LEU A 2 -65.70 50.67 7.46
N ILE A 3 -64.85 49.66 7.31
CA ILE A 3 -64.42 48.75 8.39
C ILE A 3 -63.11 48.10 7.98
N ARG A 4 -62.07 48.19 8.81
CA ARG A 4 -60.73 47.63 8.69
C ARG A 4 -60.71 46.16 9.16
N PRO A 5 -59.77 45.30 8.62
CA PRO A 5 -59.61 43.93 9.04
C PRO A 5 -58.57 43.78 10.17
N ALA A 6 -58.76 42.70 10.96
CA ALA A 6 -57.93 42.27 12.07
C ALA A 6 -56.64 41.63 11.59
N ARG A 7 -55.52 41.86 12.32
CA ARG A 7 -54.21 41.22 12.15
C ARG A 7 -54.24 39.84 12.74
N LEU A 8 -53.89 38.82 11.93
CA LEU A 8 -53.44 37.48 12.37
C LEU A 8 -51.91 37.49 12.36
N ALA A 9 -51.32 37.34 13.55
CA ALA A 9 -49.91 37.14 13.74
C ALA A 9 -49.58 35.67 13.44
N GLY A 10 -48.86 35.39 12.34
CA GLY A 10 -48.30 34.07 12.08
C GLY A 10 -46.99 33.92 12.85
N LEU A 11 -46.95 32.95 13.78
CA LEU A 11 -45.71 32.45 14.37
C LEU A 11 -44.91 31.73 13.29
N ALA A 12 -43.81 32.31 12.84
CA ALA A 12 -42.78 31.61 12.10
C ALA A 12 -41.99 30.77 13.10
N LEU A 13 -42.20 29.45 13.12
CA LEU A 13 -41.27 28.52 13.73
C LEU A 13 -39.97 28.54 12.91
N LEU A 14 -38.95 29.22 13.43
CA LEU A 14 -37.56 29.00 13.00
C LEU A 14 -37.17 27.59 13.43
N ALA A 15 -37.18 26.64 12.50
CA ALA A 15 -36.49 25.38 12.65
C ALA A 15 -34.98 25.70 12.65
N ILE A 16 -34.39 25.75 13.84
CA ILE A 16 -32.93 25.72 14.02
C ILE A 16 -32.51 24.33 13.55
N ALA A 17 -32.03 24.23 12.30
CA ALA A 17 -31.29 23.06 11.85
C ALA A 17 -30.01 23.00 12.69
N ALA A 18 -29.98 22.09 13.64
CA ALA A 18 -28.77 21.75 14.34
C ALA A 18 -27.79 21.24 13.27
N PHE A 19 -26.80 22.04 12.92
CA PHE A 19 -25.65 21.60 12.17
C PHE A 19 -24.95 20.58 13.05
N GLU A 20 -25.18 19.28 12.80
CA GLU A 20 -24.39 18.22 13.41
C GLU A 20 -22.94 18.41 12.98
N ALA A 21 -22.07 18.62 13.95
CA ALA A 21 -20.63 18.67 13.71
C ALA A 21 -20.18 17.37 13.01
N PRO A 22 -19.31 17.45 12.01
CA PRO A 22 -18.80 16.26 11.33
C PRO A 22 -18.17 15.30 12.35
N ALA A 23 -18.37 13.99 12.16
CA ALA A 23 -17.72 12.98 12.98
C ALA A 23 -16.20 13.11 12.79
N GLN A 24 -15.54 13.75 13.75
CA GLN A 24 -14.09 13.86 13.84
C GLN A 24 -13.61 12.92 14.94
N LEU A 25 -12.42 12.35 14.76
CA LEU A 25 -11.71 11.68 15.85
C LEU A 25 -11.57 12.69 17.01
N ALA A 26 -12.31 12.45 18.09
CA ALA A 26 -12.21 13.28 19.30
C ALA A 26 -10.79 13.13 19.88
N ARG A 27 -9.95 14.14 19.68
CA ARG A 27 -8.58 14.17 20.22
C ARG A 27 -8.65 14.43 21.72
N LYS A 28 -8.12 13.51 22.53
CA LYS A 28 -7.88 13.78 23.95
C LYS A 28 -6.82 14.88 24.07
N PRO A 29 -6.94 15.83 25.04
CA PRO A 29 -5.89 16.83 25.28
C PRO A 29 -4.54 16.15 25.51
N SER A 30 -3.57 16.44 24.66
CA SER A 30 -2.21 15.90 24.74
C SER A 30 -1.43 16.52 25.92
N PHE A 31 -0.32 15.90 26.29
CA PHE A 31 0.62 16.54 27.22
C PHE A 31 0.99 17.94 26.74
N TYR A 32 1.23 18.11 25.45
CA TYR A 32 1.56 19.39 24.82
C TYR A 32 0.42 20.42 24.95
N ASP A 33 -0.83 20.00 24.79
CA ASP A 33 -2.00 20.88 24.96
C ASP A 33 -2.21 21.29 26.42
N ARG A 34 -1.95 20.38 27.36
CA ARG A 34 -2.06 20.65 28.81
C ARG A 34 -1.02 21.66 29.31
N GLN A 35 0.09 21.79 28.61
CA GLN A 35 1.14 22.79 28.88
C GLN A 35 0.77 24.20 28.38
N ALA A 36 -0.36 24.37 27.70
CA ALA A 36 -0.84 25.62 27.11
C ALA A 36 -1.25 26.71 28.14
N GLY A 37 -1.21 26.42 29.44
CA GLY A 37 -1.54 27.39 30.50
C GLY A 37 -0.52 28.53 30.70
N THR A 38 0.67 28.43 30.13
CA THR A 38 1.61 29.54 29.99
C THR A 38 1.42 30.13 28.60
N ALA A 39 1.13 31.43 28.49
CA ALA A 39 0.86 32.12 27.23
C ALA A 39 1.86 31.68 26.15
N ALA A 40 1.39 30.93 25.15
CA ALA A 40 2.23 30.45 24.07
C ALA A 40 2.69 31.66 23.25
N ALA A 41 4.00 31.82 23.08
CA ALA A 41 4.52 32.78 22.13
C ALA A 41 4.11 32.40 20.71
N PRO A 42 3.84 33.37 19.81
CA PRO A 42 3.58 33.06 18.40
C PRO A 42 4.73 32.18 17.85
N ARG A 43 4.38 31.05 17.26
CA ARG A 43 5.36 30.12 16.68
C ARG A 43 6.18 30.82 15.61
N GLY A 44 7.52 30.66 15.67
CA GLY A 44 8.41 31.22 14.68
C GLY A 44 8.64 32.74 14.75
N THR A 45 8.60 33.34 15.93
CA THR A 45 8.82 34.78 16.12
C THR A 45 10.16 35.25 15.54
N PRO A 46 10.20 36.28 14.66
CA PRO A 46 11.43 36.86 14.15
C PRO A 46 12.31 37.48 15.29
N GLY A 47 13.59 37.38 15.17
CA GLY A 47 14.56 38.13 16.02
C GLY A 47 15.58 37.30 16.76
N VAL A 48 15.23 36.15 17.34
CA VAL A 48 16.19 35.28 18.03
C VAL A 48 16.69 34.21 17.06
N GLY A 49 18.00 34.12 16.83
CA GLY A 49 18.59 33.12 15.92
C GLY A 49 18.66 31.72 16.52
N GLU A 50 18.89 31.66 17.84
CA GLU A 50 19.04 30.41 18.61
C GLU A 50 18.81 30.68 20.11
N LEU A 51 18.60 29.61 20.88
CA LEU A 51 18.63 29.62 22.35
C LEU A 51 19.54 28.49 22.85
N PRO A 52 20.31 28.70 23.96
CA PRO A 52 21.15 27.65 24.54
C PRO A 52 20.35 26.61 25.36
N ALA A 53 19.15 26.96 25.77
CA ALA A 53 18.20 26.11 26.49
C ALA A 53 16.77 26.51 26.16
N LEU A 54 15.86 25.57 26.27
CA LEU A 54 14.40 25.78 26.19
C LEU A 54 13.83 25.48 27.58
N ALA A 55 13.54 26.54 28.36
CA ALA A 55 13.08 26.42 29.74
C ALA A 55 11.55 26.24 29.84
N SER A 56 10.85 26.45 28.73
CA SER A 56 9.39 26.40 28.68
C SER A 56 8.87 26.00 27.31
N ARG A 57 7.58 25.69 27.26
CA ARG A 57 6.89 25.50 25.98
C ARG A 57 6.94 26.77 25.11
N ALA A 58 6.85 27.95 25.71
CA ALA A 58 6.92 29.22 24.98
C ALA A 58 8.26 29.39 24.25
N ASP A 59 9.38 28.95 24.85
CA ASP A 59 10.68 28.94 24.19
C ASP A 59 10.73 27.98 23.01
N PHE A 60 10.15 26.79 23.18
CA PHE A 60 10.04 25.81 22.10
C PHE A 60 9.19 26.37 20.93
N ASP A 61 7.99 26.88 21.20
CA ASP A 61 7.08 27.43 20.19
C ASP A 61 7.69 28.62 19.44
N ARG A 62 8.50 29.45 20.11
CA ARG A 62 9.24 30.57 19.51
C ARG A 62 10.20 30.13 18.40
N LEU A 63 10.83 28.97 18.55
CA LEU A 63 11.82 28.44 17.60
C LEU A 63 11.25 27.38 16.67
N ALA A 64 10.06 26.84 16.95
CA ALA A 64 9.50 25.71 16.22
C ALA A 64 8.96 26.10 14.85
N ARG A 65 9.24 25.25 13.88
CA ARG A 65 8.45 25.12 12.64
C ARG A 65 7.46 24.01 12.80
N VAL A 66 6.28 24.14 12.18
CA VAL A 66 5.21 23.15 12.24
C VAL A 66 4.98 22.59 10.86
N TYR A 67 5.09 21.28 10.71
CA TYR A 67 4.58 20.55 9.55
C TYR A 67 3.13 20.15 9.79
N ASP A 68 2.35 20.06 8.73
CA ASP A 68 0.94 19.66 8.75
C ASP A 68 0.09 20.39 9.82
N ALA A 69 0.34 21.71 9.98
CA ALA A 69 -0.33 22.53 10.99
C ALA A 69 -1.86 22.40 10.93
N GLY A 70 -2.50 22.30 12.10
CA GLY A 70 -3.95 22.18 12.23
C GLY A 70 -4.49 20.79 11.89
N THR A 71 -3.65 19.80 11.67
CA THR A 71 -4.04 18.40 11.45
C THR A 71 -3.61 17.51 12.62
N PRO A 72 -4.20 16.30 12.78
CA PRO A 72 -3.71 15.32 13.76
C PRO A 72 -2.26 14.84 13.54
N LEU A 73 -1.67 15.12 12.38
CA LEU A 73 -0.26 14.85 12.06
C LEU A 73 0.63 16.09 12.28
N GLU A 74 0.10 17.12 12.92
CA GLU A 74 0.87 18.31 13.24
C GLU A 74 2.14 17.96 14.00
N LEU A 75 3.30 18.36 13.43
CA LEU A 75 4.62 18.07 13.97
C LEU A 75 5.39 19.38 14.22
N PRO A 76 5.19 20.02 15.40
CA PRO A 76 6.07 21.10 15.83
C PRO A 76 7.47 20.57 16.10
N HIS A 77 8.49 21.21 15.52
CA HIS A 77 9.86 20.78 15.68
C HIS A 77 10.88 21.93 15.66
N VAL A 78 11.96 21.73 16.39
CA VAL A 78 13.11 22.63 16.49
C VAL A 78 14.36 21.86 16.10
N LEU A 79 15.20 22.43 15.23
CA LEU A 79 16.52 21.88 14.96
C LEU A 79 17.45 22.18 16.14
N PHE A 80 18.37 21.25 16.45
CA PHE A 80 19.42 21.51 17.43
C PHE A 80 20.80 21.13 16.91
N VAL A 81 21.82 21.85 17.45
CA VAL A 81 23.23 21.61 17.18
C VAL A 81 23.95 21.53 18.53
N ILE A 82 24.74 20.45 18.75
CA ILE A 82 25.65 20.35 19.90
C ILE A 82 27.08 20.58 19.41
N ASP A 83 27.73 21.64 19.85
CA ASP A 83 29.19 21.87 19.63
C ASP A 83 29.98 21.15 20.70
N ARG A 84 30.68 20.09 20.34
CA ARG A 84 31.46 19.23 21.21
C ARG A 84 32.83 19.81 21.57
N ARG A 85 33.26 20.92 20.93
CA ARG A 85 34.53 21.61 21.30
C ARG A 85 34.40 22.46 22.54
N ALA A 86 33.19 22.86 22.91
CA ALA A 86 32.95 23.54 24.18
C ALA A 86 33.02 22.56 25.36
N THR A 87 33.46 23.04 26.53
CA THR A 87 33.48 22.27 27.77
C THR A 87 32.70 23.03 28.84
N PRO A 88 31.50 22.57 29.26
CA PRO A 88 30.75 21.42 28.72
C PRO A 88 30.28 21.65 27.26
N PRO A 89 29.92 20.59 26.53
CA PRO A 89 29.38 20.71 25.17
C PRO A 89 28.18 21.67 25.10
N ARG A 90 28.22 22.60 24.13
CA ARG A 90 27.22 23.68 24.03
C ARG A 90 26.06 23.28 23.14
N MET A 91 24.84 23.42 23.67
CA MET A 91 23.60 23.27 22.93
C MET A 91 23.23 24.57 22.21
N HIS A 92 22.73 24.44 20.98
CA HIS A 92 22.11 25.49 20.18
C HIS A 92 20.75 24.97 19.68
N PHE A 93 19.64 25.43 20.27
CA PHE A 93 18.32 25.25 19.72
C PHE A 93 18.06 26.31 18.67
N VAL A 94 17.89 25.90 17.44
CA VAL A 94 17.91 26.75 16.25
C VAL A 94 16.51 27.26 15.91
N ASN A 95 16.39 28.54 15.58
CA ASN A 95 15.16 29.09 15.02
C ASN A 95 14.89 28.44 13.65
N THR A 96 14.06 27.39 13.67
CA THR A 96 13.82 26.50 12.53
C THR A 96 13.07 27.16 11.37
N PRO A 97 12.13 28.12 11.59
CA PRO A 97 11.59 28.98 10.53
C PRO A 97 12.64 29.79 9.79
N ARG A 98 13.65 30.32 10.51
CA ARG A 98 14.75 31.12 9.92
C ARG A 98 15.79 30.24 9.23
N TYR A 99 16.17 29.14 9.87
CA TYR A 99 17.19 28.22 9.41
C TYR A 99 16.59 26.85 9.14
N ALA A 100 16.12 26.64 7.93
CA ALA A 100 15.44 25.39 7.55
C ALA A 100 16.35 24.15 7.58
N LEU A 101 17.68 24.32 7.67
CA LEU A 101 18.70 23.26 7.68
C LEU A 101 19.82 23.59 8.66
N HIS A 102 20.37 22.59 9.35
CA HIS A 102 21.53 22.71 10.22
C HIS A 102 22.72 23.33 9.50
N GLU A 103 22.96 22.95 8.25
CA GLU A 103 24.00 23.48 7.39
C GLU A 103 23.92 25.02 7.28
N ARG A 104 22.74 25.53 7.02
CA ARG A 104 22.49 26.96 6.88
C ARG A 104 22.82 27.69 8.19
N PHE A 105 22.38 27.15 9.32
CA PHE A 105 22.62 27.71 10.64
C PHE A 105 24.14 27.78 10.94
N VAL A 106 24.86 26.66 10.87
CA VAL A 106 26.29 26.64 11.25
C VAL A 106 27.20 27.48 10.34
N ARG A 107 26.77 27.72 9.09
CA ARG A 107 27.48 28.59 8.14
C ARG A 107 27.18 30.06 8.37
N GLU A 108 25.94 30.46 8.44
CA GLU A 108 25.53 31.86 8.60
C GLU A 108 25.94 32.42 9.98
N THR A 109 26.05 31.57 11.01
CA THR A 109 26.55 31.96 12.33
C THR A 109 28.06 31.88 12.47
N GLY A 110 28.81 31.42 11.44
CA GLY A 110 30.25 31.29 11.46
C GLY A 110 30.79 30.14 12.33
N LEU A 111 29.93 29.28 12.88
CA LEU A 111 30.32 28.09 13.65
C LEU A 111 31.14 27.10 12.79
N LEU A 112 30.78 26.95 11.51
CA LEU A 112 31.49 26.15 10.51
C LEU A 112 32.07 27.10 9.45
N ARG A 113 33.38 27.34 9.50
CA ARG A 113 34.10 28.21 8.54
C ARG A 113 34.51 27.47 7.26
N GLU A 114 34.65 26.15 7.33
CA GLU A 114 35.00 25.33 6.16
C GLU A 114 33.87 25.29 5.16
N ALA A 115 34.15 25.71 3.92
CA ALA A 115 33.20 25.61 2.83
C ALA A 115 33.23 24.20 2.22
N GLY A 116 32.02 23.63 1.93
CA GLY A 116 31.89 22.45 1.10
C GLY A 116 31.14 21.30 1.73
N ARG A 117 30.69 20.42 0.83
CA ARG A 117 29.88 19.23 1.15
C ARG A 117 30.65 18.20 1.99
N ALA A 118 31.98 18.15 1.84
CA ALA A 118 32.85 17.24 2.59
C ALA A 118 32.88 17.53 4.09
N ALA A 119 32.98 18.82 4.49
CA ALA A 119 32.98 19.24 5.90
C ALA A 119 31.62 18.90 6.59
N LEU A 120 30.53 19.09 5.89
CA LEU A 120 29.18 18.67 6.38
C LEU A 120 29.05 17.17 6.52
N ASN A 121 29.45 16.41 5.50
CA ASN A 121 29.41 14.96 5.56
C ASN A 121 30.21 14.38 6.71
N ARG A 122 31.31 15.00 7.08
CA ARG A 122 32.10 14.64 8.28
C ARG A 122 31.26 14.70 9.54
N ASN A 123 30.44 15.75 9.70
CA ASN A 123 29.57 15.93 10.87
C ASN A 123 28.36 14.95 10.93
N TYR A 124 28.12 14.17 9.89
CA TYR A 124 27.12 13.08 9.89
C TYR A 124 27.76 11.68 9.97
N ARG A 125 29.07 11.55 9.70
CA ARG A 125 29.69 10.23 9.52
C ARG A 125 30.87 9.94 10.41
N ALA A 126 31.63 10.96 10.81
CA ALA A 126 32.82 10.76 11.65
C ALA A 126 32.41 10.59 13.12
N PRO A 127 32.98 9.62 13.85
CA PRO A 127 32.71 9.43 15.28
C PRO A 127 33.27 10.58 16.14
N ASP A 128 34.34 11.23 15.70
CA ASP A 128 35.01 12.37 16.33
C ASP A 128 34.50 13.74 15.86
N ARG A 129 33.38 13.77 15.14
CA ARG A 129 32.75 14.99 14.60
C ARG A 129 32.62 16.09 15.63
N ARG A 130 32.81 17.34 15.18
CA ARG A 130 32.63 18.50 16.05
C ARG A 130 31.17 18.73 16.43
N PHE A 131 30.27 18.66 15.44
CA PHE A 131 28.87 18.95 15.65
C PHE A 131 28.03 17.69 15.63
N VAL A 132 27.04 17.63 16.52
CA VAL A 132 25.95 16.68 16.46
C VAL A 132 24.69 17.44 16.02
N PHE A 133 24.08 17.01 14.92
CA PHE A 133 22.90 17.64 14.31
C PHE A 133 21.66 16.77 14.57
N GLY A 134 20.63 17.35 15.16
CA GLY A 134 19.39 16.62 15.41
C GLY A 134 18.16 17.52 15.36
N THR A 135 17.01 16.89 15.46
CA THR A 135 15.71 17.52 15.49
C THR A 135 14.98 17.11 16.76
N LEU A 136 14.39 18.06 17.46
CA LEU A 136 13.53 17.86 18.63
C LEU A 136 12.10 18.17 18.21
N GLY A 137 11.15 17.24 18.37
CA GLY A 137 9.78 17.41 17.94
C GLY A 137 8.77 16.81 18.90
N TRP A 138 7.53 17.29 18.80
CA TRP A 138 6.40 16.71 19.50
C TRP A 138 5.77 15.58 18.70
N GLN A 139 5.67 14.38 19.27
CA GLN A 139 5.03 13.21 18.67
C GLN A 139 3.60 13.05 19.22
N ALA A 140 2.62 13.60 18.52
CA ALA A 140 1.24 13.58 18.98
C ALA A 140 0.66 12.17 19.18
N SER A 141 1.08 11.20 18.36
CA SER A 141 0.64 9.79 18.45
C SER A 141 1.17 9.06 19.69
N ALA A 142 2.31 9.50 20.22
CA ALA A 142 2.95 8.91 21.40
C ALA A 142 2.85 9.80 22.66
N ASP A 143 2.18 10.94 22.57
CA ASP A 143 2.03 11.96 23.64
C ASP A 143 3.35 12.31 24.32
N THR A 144 4.44 12.50 23.53
CA THR A 144 5.78 12.72 24.04
C THR A 144 6.63 13.61 23.14
N PHE A 145 7.62 14.28 23.72
CA PHE A 145 8.71 14.85 22.94
C PHE A 145 9.70 13.76 22.52
N SER A 146 10.19 13.85 21.28
CA SER A 146 11.27 13.01 20.81
C SER A 146 12.37 13.83 20.14
N TYR A 147 13.58 13.30 20.21
CA TYR A 147 14.66 13.78 19.37
C TYR A 147 15.09 12.70 18.39
N GLU A 148 15.51 13.13 17.22
CA GLU A 148 15.86 12.23 16.12
C GLU A 148 17.03 12.78 15.31
N PHE A 149 17.67 11.91 14.56
CA PHE A 149 18.75 12.24 13.63
C PHE A 149 18.35 11.85 12.21
N TRP A 150 19.02 12.42 11.23
CA TRP A 150 18.88 11.97 9.86
C TRP A 150 19.14 10.45 9.76
N GLU A 151 18.34 9.72 8.96
CA GLU A 151 18.41 8.26 8.85
C GLU A 151 19.79 7.73 8.45
N GLY A 152 20.58 8.51 7.71
CA GLY A 152 21.95 8.20 7.29
C GLY A 152 23.05 8.69 8.24
N ASP A 153 22.68 9.26 9.39
CA ASP A 153 23.66 9.68 10.41
C ASP A 153 24.27 8.44 11.08
N ARG A 154 25.61 8.36 11.05
CA ARG A 154 26.36 7.29 11.71
C ARG A 154 26.60 7.64 13.17
N LEU A 155 25.59 7.46 13.98
CA LEU A 155 25.68 7.60 15.41
C LEU A 155 26.59 6.53 16.03
N THR A 156 27.20 6.90 17.19
CA THR A 156 27.77 5.92 18.12
C THR A 156 27.02 5.95 19.45
N PRO A 157 27.13 4.93 20.30
CA PRO A 157 26.51 4.91 21.62
C PRO A 157 26.89 6.13 22.47
N GLU A 158 28.15 6.59 22.37
CA GLU A 158 28.66 7.73 23.10
C GLU A 158 28.06 9.06 22.64
N LEU A 159 27.86 9.22 21.31
CA LEU A 159 27.19 10.40 20.73
C LEU A 159 25.73 10.47 21.12
N LEU A 160 25.06 9.31 21.13
CA LEU A 160 23.67 9.23 21.54
C LEU A 160 23.50 9.53 23.03
N ALA A 161 24.34 8.93 23.89
CA ALA A 161 24.34 9.20 25.33
C ALA A 161 24.69 10.66 25.65
N LEU A 162 25.65 11.26 24.94
CA LEU A 162 25.95 12.68 25.04
C LEU A 162 24.73 13.55 24.73
N THR A 163 24.05 13.25 23.62
CA THR A 163 22.87 14.01 23.20
C THR A 163 21.75 13.90 24.24
N GLN A 164 21.48 12.70 24.74
CA GLN A 164 20.47 12.47 25.78
C GLN A 164 20.75 13.30 27.04
N ARG A 165 21.98 13.28 27.53
CA ARG A 165 22.39 14.09 28.72
C ARG A 165 22.28 15.59 28.46
N THR A 166 22.72 16.05 27.27
CA THR A 166 22.68 17.48 26.93
C THR A 166 21.24 17.98 26.81
N LEU A 167 20.37 17.21 26.20
CA LEU A 167 18.94 17.54 26.12
C LEU A 167 18.29 17.54 27.50
N ALA A 168 18.58 16.55 28.35
CA ALA A 168 18.04 16.50 29.72
C ALA A 168 18.44 17.72 30.57
N ALA A 169 19.62 18.30 30.30
CA ALA A 169 20.09 19.50 30.98
C ALA A 169 19.57 20.82 30.41
N THR A 170 19.07 20.84 29.16
CA THR A 170 18.78 22.09 28.44
C THR A 170 17.33 22.18 27.91
N PHE A 171 16.51 21.13 28.10
CA PHE A 171 15.13 21.10 27.66
C PHE A 171 14.19 20.84 28.85
N TYR A 172 13.08 21.56 28.91
CA TYR A 172 12.16 21.61 30.06
C TYR A 172 11.35 20.33 30.30
N ALA A 173 11.28 19.41 29.33
CA ALA A 173 10.44 18.22 29.40
C ALA A 173 11.23 16.94 29.13
N PRO A 174 10.76 15.77 29.57
CA PRO A 174 11.34 14.50 29.19
C PRO A 174 11.33 14.31 27.67
N VAL A 175 12.39 13.72 27.12
CA VAL A 175 12.54 13.43 25.70
C VAL A 175 12.90 11.98 25.47
N ARG A 176 12.37 11.38 24.42
CA ARG A 176 12.70 10.03 23.98
C ARG A 176 13.50 10.07 22.68
N PHE A 177 14.43 9.15 22.53
CA PHE A 177 15.12 8.98 21.26
C PHE A 177 14.21 8.31 20.24
N LYS A 178 14.04 8.90 19.04
CA LYS A 178 13.34 8.29 17.91
C LYS A 178 14.37 7.80 16.89
N ALA A 179 14.45 6.49 16.72
CA ALA A 179 15.32 5.88 15.74
C ALA A 179 14.71 5.93 14.33
N ASN A 180 15.48 6.39 13.34
CA ASN A 180 15.08 6.50 11.93
C ASN A 180 15.74 5.42 11.04
N SER A 181 16.51 4.49 11.63
CA SER A 181 17.06 3.34 10.92
C SER A 181 17.38 2.19 11.87
N THR A 182 17.51 0.98 11.34
CA THR A 182 17.93 -0.23 12.09
C THR A 182 19.30 -0.05 12.74
N GLN A 183 20.21 0.67 12.10
CA GLN A 183 21.52 1.02 12.67
C GLN A 183 21.35 1.90 13.91
N GLN A 184 20.45 2.89 13.88
CA GLN A 184 20.18 3.74 15.03
C GLN A 184 19.46 2.98 16.16
N GLU A 185 18.59 2.00 15.84
CA GLU A 185 17.99 1.09 16.82
C GLU A 185 19.09 0.28 17.55
N SER A 186 20.04 -0.27 16.80
CA SER A 186 21.17 -1.03 17.36
C SER A 186 22.07 -0.17 18.25
N VAL A 187 22.32 1.08 17.84
CA VAL A 187 23.11 2.05 18.65
C VAL A 187 22.38 2.40 19.95
N ALA A 188 21.07 2.59 19.91
CA ALA A 188 20.26 2.85 21.10
C ALA A 188 20.31 1.67 22.08
N GLN A 189 20.18 0.45 21.56
CA GLN A 189 20.32 -0.77 22.37
C GLN A 189 21.70 -0.85 23.04
N ALA A 190 22.77 -0.59 22.29
CA ALA A 190 24.15 -0.59 22.81
C ALA A 190 24.38 0.51 23.85
N ALA A 191 23.69 1.65 23.75
CA ALA A 191 23.74 2.75 24.72
C ALA A 191 22.83 2.54 25.94
N GLY A 192 22.01 1.48 25.99
CA GLY A 192 21.01 1.27 27.02
C GLY A 192 19.87 2.30 26.98
N ILE A 193 19.59 2.91 25.81
CA ILE A 193 18.56 3.93 25.63
C ILE A 193 17.37 3.29 24.88
N GLU A 194 16.19 3.35 25.51
CA GLU A 194 14.95 2.90 24.85
C GLU A 194 14.60 3.80 23.66
N ALA A 195 14.59 3.22 22.47
CA ALA A 195 14.25 3.93 21.25
C ALA A 195 12.74 3.88 20.96
N LEU A 196 12.17 5.03 20.62
CA LEU A 196 10.87 5.11 19.97
C LEU A 196 11.05 4.75 18.49
N THR A 197 10.44 3.66 18.05
CA THR A 197 10.55 3.19 16.67
C THR A 197 9.40 3.69 15.81
N GLN A 198 9.61 3.80 14.51
CA GLN A 198 8.54 4.15 13.56
C GLN A 198 7.42 3.10 13.60
N ALA A 199 7.78 1.82 13.77
CA ALA A 199 6.82 0.74 13.89
C ALA A 199 5.91 0.91 15.13
N ALA A 200 6.45 1.34 16.26
CA ALA A 200 5.65 1.64 17.46
C ALA A 200 4.70 2.82 17.23
N LEU A 201 5.19 3.89 16.61
CA LEU A 201 4.37 5.06 16.28
C LEU A 201 3.20 4.73 15.36
N ILE A 202 3.43 3.89 14.34
CA ILE A 202 2.37 3.47 13.38
C ILE A 202 1.36 2.55 14.05
N ARG A 203 1.82 1.57 14.85
CA ARG A 203 0.95 0.60 15.51
C ARG A 203 -0.10 1.26 16.42
N ASP A 204 0.28 2.34 17.08
CA ASP A 204 -0.56 2.99 18.07
C ASP A 204 -1.47 4.08 17.46
N GLN A 205 -1.33 4.35 16.15
CA GLN A 205 -2.22 5.31 15.48
C GLN A 205 -3.65 4.76 15.35
N PRO A 206 -4.67 5.58 15.63
CA PRO A 206 -6.07 5.18 15.46
C PRO A 206 -6.54 5.29 13.99
N TYR A 207 -5.75 5.92 13.12
CA TYR A 207 -6.09 6.22 11.74
C TYR A 207 -4.86 6.21 10.84
N LEU A 208 -4.98 5.60 9.66
CA LEU A 208 -3.96 5.64 8.60
C LEU A 208 -4.63 5.82 7.24
N PRO A 209 -4.39 6.92 6.52
CA PRO A 209 -4.89 7.08 5.15
C PRO A 209 -4.10 6.19 4.20
N MET A 210 -4.77 5.25 3.53
CA MET A 210 -4.19 4.39 2.51
C MET A 210 -4.33 4.99 1.11
N ASN A 211 -5.46 5.62 0.83
CA ASN A 211 -5.69 6.42 -0.37
C ASN A 211 -6.57 7.62 -0.03
N ARG A 212 -6.04 8.82 -0.27
CA ARG A 212 -6.74 10.08 -0.01
C ARG A 212 -7.81 10.31 -1.06
N GLY A 213 -8.89 10.99 -0.67
CA GLY A 213 -9.94 11.36 -1.61
C GLY A 213 -11.27 11.57 -0.95
N ARG A 214 -12.25 11.97 -1.78
CA ARG A 214 -13.62 12.21 -1.37
C ARG A 214 -14.56 11.33 -2.15
N ALA A 215 -15.57 10.77 -1.47
CA ALA A 215 -16.63 10.00 -2.08
C ALA A 215 -17.99 10.29 -1.44
N VAL A 216 -19.03 10.12 -2.23
CA VAL A 216 -20.43 10.12 -1.76
C VAL A 216 -20.99 8.72 -2.01
N GLY A 217 -21.55 8.09 -0.97
CA GLY A 217 -22.09 6.75 -1.07
C GLY A 217 -22.93 6.36 0.13
N ARG A 218 -23.57 5.20 0.04
CA ARG A 218 -24.29 4.60 1.16
C ARG A 218 -23.30 3.87 2.05
N LEU A 219 -23.15 4.29 3.31
CA LEU A 219 -22.28 3.61 4.26
C LEU A 219 -22.85 2.25 4.61
N ARG A 220 -21.99 1.23 4.60
CA ARG A 220 -22.36 -0.14 4.93
C ARG A 220 -21.32 -0.72 5.90
N VAL A 221 -21.75 -1.02 7.11
CA VAL A 221 -20.92 -1.73 8.09
C VAL A 221 -21.11 -3.23 7.90
N VAL A 222 -20.07 -3.92 7.42
CA VAL A 222 -20.14 -5.34 7.09
C VAL A 222 -18.99 -6.12 7.71
N PRO A 223 -19.21 -7.34 8.22
CA PRO A 223 -18.15 -8.13 8.85
C PRO A 223 -17.08 -8.56 7.83
N SER A 224 -17.46 -8.91 6.61
CA SER A 224 -16.56 -9.21 5.49
C SER A 224 -17.28 -8.99 4.16
N VAL A 225 -16.51 -8.92 3.07
CA VAL A 225 -17.07 -8.79 1.70
C VAL A 225 -17.88 -10.04 1.32
N GLU A 226 -17.43 -11.20 1.75
CA GLU A 226 -18.11 -12.47 1.49
C GLU A 226 -19.48 -12.54 2.18
N ALA A 227 -19.63 -11.88 3.33
CA ALA A 227 -20.90 -11.80 4.06
C ALA A 227 -21.86 -10.77 3.45
N ALA A 228 -21.35 -9.77 2.73
CA ALA A 228 -22.15 -8.71 2.12
C ALA A 228 -22.43 -8.99 0.65
N ARG A 229 -23.51 -9.73 0.39
CA ARG A 229 -23.88 -10.16 -0.96
C ARG A 229 -24.38 -9.04 -1.87
N ASP A 230 -24.80 -7.91 -1.30
CA ASP A 230 -25.45 -6.79 -1.99
C ASP A 230 -24.60 -5.51 -2.06
N ILE A 231 -23.26 -5.64 -1.98
CA ILE A 231 -22.35 -4.49 -2.14
C ILE A 231 -22.49 -3.91 -3.55
N SER A 232 -22.67 -2.59 -3.60
CA SER A 232 -22.89 -1.79 -4.79
C SER A 232 -21.72 -0.82 -5.05
N PRO A 233 -21.48 -0.41 -6.30
CA PRO A 233 -20.50 0.65 -6.62
C PRO A 233 -20.77 2.00 -5.93
N THR A 234 -21.99 2.21 -5.40
CA THR A 234 -22.34 3.39 -4.61
C THR A 234 -22.13 3.20 -3.11
N ASP A 235 -21.64 2.06 -2.64
CA ASP A 235 -21.45 1.82 -1.21
C ASP A 235 -20.06 2.27 -0.74
N ILE A 236 -20.00 2.86 0.44
CA ILE A 236 -18.79 3.06 1.23
C ILE A 236 -18.79 1.96 2.27
N VAL A 237 -17.86 1.01 2.16
CA VAL A 237 -17.84 -0.17 3.03
C VAL A 237 -16.93 0.03 4.23
N VAL A 238 -17.40 -0.37 5.41
CA VAL A 238 -16.63 -0.48 6.65
C VAL A 238 -16.44 -1.96 6.93
N LEU A 239 -15.20 -2.44 6.86
CA LEU A 239 -14.83 -3.85 6.95
C LEU A 239 -14.01 -4.12 8.21
N ARG A 240 -14.34 -5.17 8.95
CA ARG A 240 -13.54 -5.60 10.11
C ARG A 240 -12.19 -6.19 9.70
N GLU A 241 -12.14 -6.81 8.53
CA GLU A 241 -10.93 -7.41 7.98
C GLU A 241 -10.66 -6.86 6.59
N VAL A 242 -9.39 -6.93 6.17
CA VAL A 242 -8.99 -6.56 4.81
C VAL A 242 -9.31 -7.74 3.89
N PRO A 243 -10.20 -7.59 2.89
CA PRO A 243 -10.55 -8.68 2.00
C PRO A 243 -9.43 -8.95 0.97
N ILE A 244 -9.42 -10.17 0.42
CA ILE A 244 -8.50 -10.56 -0.65
C ILE A 244 -8.83 -9.83 -1.96
N SER A 245 -10.13 -9.70 -2.24
CA SER A 245 -10.66 -9.00 -3.41
C SER A 245 -11.86 -8.15 -3.02
N LEU A 246 -12.17 -7.13 -3.81
CA LEU A 246 -13.27 -6.22 -3.56
C LEU A 246 -13.93 -5.88 -4.92
N PRO A 247 -15.26 -5.97 -5.04
CA PRO A 247 -15.95 -5.38 -6.18
C PRO A 247 -15.82 -3.85 -6.12
N PRO A 248 -16.04 -3.13 -7.24
CA PRO A 248 -16.03 -1.67 -7.23
C PRO A 248 -17.00 -1.12 -6.19
N VAL A 249 -16.49 -0.17 -5.39
CA VAL A 249 -17.21 0.55 -4.32
C VAL A 249 -16.86 2.02 -4.37
N ALA A 250 -17.60 2.87 -3.65
CA ALA A 250 -17.32 4.30 -3.57
C ALA A 250 -16.18 4.63 -2.59
N GLY A 251 -15.96 3.81 -1.56
CA GLY A 251 -14.90 4.02 -0.57
C GLY A 251 -14.74 2.81 0.36
N VAL A 252 -13.58 2.72 1.02
CA VAL A 252 -13.23 1.60 1.91
C VAL A 252 -12.69 2.14 3.24
N LEU A 253 -13.25 1.66 4.33
CA LEU A 253 -12.70 1.82 5.68
C LEU A 253 -12.46 0.42 6.27
N THR A 254 -11.31 0.19 6.90
CA THR A 254 -10.98 -1.10 7.52
C THR A 254 -10.62 -0.91 8.99
N GLU A 255 -11.03 -1.86 9.86
CA GLU A 255 -10.69 -1.84 11.29
C GLU A 255 -9.31 -2.44 11.59
N ARG A 256 -8.69 -3.06 10.62
CA ARG A 256 -7.32 -3.58 10.72
C ARG A 256 -6.42 -2.87 9.71
N PRO A 257 -5.24 -2.44 10.14
CA PRO A 257 -4.28 -1.87 9.23
C PRO A 257 -3.83 -2.96 8.25
N SER A 258 -3.69 -2.59 6.98
CA SER A 258 -3.18 -3.45 5.92
C SER A 258 -1.84 -2.95 5.39
N THR A 259 -1.16 -3.79 4.63
CA THR A 259 0.02 -3.34 3.88
C THR A 259 -0.42 -2.45 2.73
N VAL A 260 0.36 -1.41 2.44
CA VAL A 260 0.08 -0.46 1.33
C VAL A 260 -0.07 -1.15 -0.02
N LEU A 261 0.59 -2.29 -0.19
CA LEU A 261 0.58 -3.11 -1.39
C LEU A 261 -0.41 -4.28 -1.32
N SER A 262 -1.33 -4.30 -0.34
CA SER A 262 -2.44 -5.26 -0.38
C SER A 262 -3.31 -5.03 -1.61
N HIS A 263 -3.91 -6.09 -2.13
CA HIS A 263 -4.76 -6.01 -3.33
C HIS A 263 -5.83 -4.93 -3.21
N VAL A 264 -6.49 -4.82 -2.05
CA VAL A 264 -7.54 -3.80 -1.81
C VAL A 264 -6.99 -2.39 -1.88
N ASN A 265 -5.80 -2.14 -1.32
CA ASN A 265 -5.19 -0.81 -1.40
C ASN A 265 -4.78 -0.46 -2.83
N LEU A 266 -4.26 -1.44 -3.59
CA LEU A 266 -3.95 -1.25 -5.01
C LEU A 266 -5.20 -1.02 -5.85
N LEU A 267 -6.28 -1.76 -5.61
CA LEU A 267 -7.58 -1.57 -6.27
C LEU A 267 -8.17 -0.20 -5.92
N ALA A 268 -8.23 0.17 -4.64
CA ALA A 268 -8.73 1.47 -4.20
C ALA A 268 -7.94 2.63 -4.84
N LYS A 269 -6.61 2.48 -4.93
CA LYS A 269 -5.74 3.45 -5.59
C LYS A 269 -6.00 3.50 -7.11
N GLY A 270 -6.12 2.35 -7.76
CA GLY A 270 -6.43 2.25 -9.19
C GLY A 270 -7.80 2.85 -9.54
N TRP A 271 -8.79 2.71 -8.67
CA TRP A 271 -10.12 3.29 -8.84
C TRP A 271 -10.21 4.76 -8.38
N GLY A 272 -9.17 5.28 -7.71
CA GLY A 272 -9.16 6.66 -7.18
C GLY A 272 -10.17 6.89 -6.06
N ILE A 273 -10.54 5.85 -5.29
CA ILE A 273 -11.51 5.94 -4.18
C ILE A 273 -10.81 6.14 -2.84
N PRO A 274 -11.44 6.86 -1.88
CA PRO A 274 -10.91 7.01 -0.53
C PRO A 274 -10.80 5.65 0.17
N ASN A 275 -9.66 5.43 0.84
CA ASN A 275 -9.40 4.22 1.60
C ASN A 275 -8.56 4.55 2.84
N ALA A 276 -9.01 4.08 4.01
CA ALA A 276 -8.31 4.30 5.27
C ALA A 276 -8.48 3.12 6.25
N TYR A 277 -7.47 2.93 7.08
CA TYR A 277 -7.62 2.24 8.34
C TYR A 277 -8.19 3.20 9.39
N VAL A 278 -9.21 2.76 10.12
CA VAL A 278 -9.82 3.48 11.23
C VAL A 278 -10.09 2.48 12.35
N ARG A 279 -9.44 2.68 13.50
CA ARG A 279 -9.65 1.82 14.67
C ARG A 279 -11.11 1.89 15.12
N ASP A 280 -11.71 0.73 15.39
CA ASP A 280 -13.09 0.59 15.87
C ASP A 280 -14.14 1.29 14.95
N ALA A 281 -13.87 1.33 13.64
CA ALA A 281 -14.71 2.02 12.66
C ALA A 281 -16.16 1.52 12.66
N ALA A 282 -16.39 0.20 12.81
CA ALA A 282 -17.75 -0.35 12.83
C ALA A 282 -18.56 0.20 13.99
N GLN A 283 -17.96 0.34 15.18
CA GLN A 283 -18.61 0.93 16.34
C GLN A 283 -18.79 2.45 16.19
N ALA A 284 -17.73 3.15 15.78
CA ALA A 284 -17.75 4.61 15.65
C ALA A 284 -18.74 5.10 14.59
N LEU A 285 -18.95 4.29 13.55
CA LEU A 285 -19.79 4.66 12.40
C LEU A 285 -21.13 3.91 12.35
N ALA A 286 -21.46 3.09 13.37
CA ALA A 286 -22.69 2.30 13.41
C ALA A 286 -23.96 3.13 13.14
N ARG A 287 -24.01 4.37 13.68
CA ARG A 287 -25.15 5.29 13.47
C ARG A 287 -25.36 5.69 12.00
N TRP A 288 -24.34 5.57 11.17
CA TRP A 288 -24.37 5.92 9.76
C TRP A 288 -24.71 4.74 8.84
N ASP A 289 -24.80 3.51 9.39
CA ASP A 289 -25.09 2.32 8.59
C ASP A 289 -26.41 2.49 7.82
N GLY A 290 -26.38 2.17 6.53
CA GLY A 290 -27.49 2.36 5.60
C GLY A 290 -27.71 3.80 5.10
N GLN A 291 -27.07 4.80 5.70
CA GLN A 291 -27.25 6.20 5.33
C GLN A 291 -26.34 6.63 4.18
N TRP A 292 -26.81 7.61 3.39
CA TRP A 292 -26.00 8.25 2.37
C TRP A 292 -25.10 9.31 3.00
N VAL A 293 -23.81 9.18 2.82
CA VAL A 293 -22.80 10.04 3.44
C VAL A 293 -21.79 10.56 2.41
N GLN A 294 -21.17 11.68 2.73
CA GLN A 294 -19.92 12.10 2.11
C GLN A 294 -18.77 11.73 3.05
N LEU A 295 -17.84 10.93 2.55
CA LEU A 295 -16.58 10.60 3.21
C LEU A 295 -15.46 11.41 2.57
N ASP A 296 -14.63 12.05 3.40
CA ASP A 296 -13.37 12.69 2.97
C ASP A 296 -12.21 12.08 3.77
N VAL A 297 -11.25 11.48 3.09
CA VAL A 297 -10.04 10.86 3.66
C VAL A 297 -8.85 11.78 3.37
N ALA A 298 -8.33 12.40 4.42
CA ALA A 298 -7.20 13.33 4.38
C ALA A 298 -5.99 12.80 5.18
N PRO A 299 -4.80 13.39 5.07
CA PRO A 299 -3.61 12.93 5.81
C PRO A 299 -3.80 12.89 7.32
N GLY A 300 -4.50 13.87 7.86
CA GLY A 300 -4.66 14.06 9.29
C GLY A 300 -5.90 13.44 9.91
N GLY A 301 -6.77 12.81 9.12
CA GLY A 301 -8.02 12.23 9.61
C GLY A 301 -9.02 12.03 8.48
N TYR A 302 -10.24 11.65 8.87
CA TYR A 302 -11.36 11.57 7.96
C TYR A 302 -12.52 12.42 8.48
N THR A 303 -13.36 12.90 7.58
CA THR A 303 -14.64 13.50 7.91
C THR A 303 -15.79 12.74 7.26
N LEU A 304 -16.88 12.61 7.99
CA LEU A 304 -18.09 11.95 7.51
C LEU A 304 -19.29 12.84 7.86
N ARG A 305 -20.13 13.13 6.86
CA ARG A 305 -21.39 13.86 7.05
C ARG A 305 -22.50 13.26 6.19
N ALA A 306 -23.74 13.59 6.51
CA ALA A 306 -24.86 13.24 5.64
C ALA A 306 -24.67 13.87 4.24
N ALA A 307 -24.95 13.10 3.21
CA ALA A 307 -24.93 13.57 1.83
C ALA A 307 -26.24 14.33 1.52
N THR A 308 -26.12 15.44 0.80
CA THR A 308 -27.27 16.17 0.27
C THR A 308 -27.95 15.37 -0.84
N GLU A 309 -29.21 15.67 -1.18
CA GLU A 309 -29.92 14.98 -2.27
C GLU A 309 -29.25 15.21 -3.63
N ALA A 310 -28.69 16.39 -3.87
CA ALA A 310 -27.93 16.67 -5.08
C ALA A 310 -26.68 15.78 -5.20
N GLU A 311 -25.94 15.60 -4.10
CA GLU A 311 -24.77 14.72 -4.05
C GLU A 311 -25.14 13.25 -4.25
N ARG A 312 -26.25 12.78 -3.65
CA ARG A 312 -26.77 11.42 -3.86
C ARG A 312 -27.18 11.17 -5.31
N SER A 313 -27.90 12.13 -5.90
CA SER A 313 -28.32 12.05 -7.30
C SER A 313 -27.10 12.02 -8.23
N ALA A 314 -26.12 12.90 -8.02
CA ALA A 314 -24.89 12.92 -8.80
C ALA A 314 -24.11 11.59 -8.68
N ALA A 315 -23.98 11.03 -7.47
CA ALA A 315 -23.30 9.75 -7.25
C ALA A 315 -24.01 8.58 -7.98
N ARG A 316 -25.37 8.54 -7.92
CA ARG A 316 -26.15 7.54 -8.66
C ARG A 316 -26.02 7.70 -10.17
N GLN A 317 -26.01 8.94 -10.67
CA GLN A 317 -25.85 9.23 -12.10
C GLN A 317 -24.43 8.87 -12.58
N ALA A 318 -23.40 9.15 -11.79
CA ALA A 318 -22.00 8.79 -12.11
C ALA A 318 -21.86 7.29 -12.32
N VAL A 319 -22.47 6.45 -11.48
CA VAL A 319 -22.47 4.98 -11.64
C VAL A 319 -23.29 4.54 -12.85
N ARG A 320 -24.43 5.19 -13.13
CA ARG A 320 -25.27 4.87 -14.31
C ARG A 320 -24.65 5.37 -15.61
N GLY A 321 -23.98 6.52 -15.57
CA GLY A 321 -23.35 7.15 -16.74
C GLY A 321 -22.03 6.49 -17.15
N THR A 322 -21.47 5.60 -16.34
CA THR A 322 -20.27 4.81 -16.66
C THR A 322 -20.53 3.61 -17.60
N ALA A 323 -21.75 3.44 -18.12
CA ALA A 323 -21.94 2.62 -19.30
C ALA A 323 -21.28 3.34 -20.49
N PRO A 324 -20.05 2.98 -20.90
CA PRO A 324 -19.35 3.77 -21.92
C PRO A 324 -20.09 3.61 -23.24
N GLN A 325 -20.27 4.73 -23.95
CA GLN A 325 -20.81 4.73 -25.32
C GLN A 325 -19.89 3.96 -26.30
N ALA A 326 -18.59 3.80 -25.94
CA ALA A 326 -17.63 2.95 -26.66
C ALA A 326 -16.93 2.04 -25.66
N ARG A 327 -17.07 0.72 -25.81
CA ARG A 327 -16.35 -0.26 -25.00
C ARG A 327 -14.89 -0.34 -25.42
N LEU A 328 -13.98 -0.29 -24.44
CA LEU A 328 -12.55 -0.46 -24.71
C LEU A 328 -12.26 -1.91 -25.11
N ARG A 329 -11.85 -2.09 -26.35
CA ARG A 329 -11.48 -3.41 -26.91
C ARG A 329 -9.99 -3.67 -26.73
N VAL A 330 -9.66 -4.81 -26.13
CA VAL A 330 -8.28 -5.27 -25.99
C VAL A 330 -8.03 -6.37 -27.03
N ALA A 331 -7.25 -6.06 -28.06
CA ALA A 331 -7.03 -6.98 -29.18
C ALA A 331 -5.98 -8.06 -28.85
N PRO A 332 -6.35 -9.33 -28.59
CA PRO A 332 -5.41 -10.42 -28.39
C PRO A 332 -4.83 -10.93 -29.71
N ASP A 333 -3.64 -11.53 -29.68
CA ASP A 333 -3.12 -12.33 -30.78
C ASP A 333 -3.52 -13.80 -30.59
N LEU A 334 -4.46 -14.25 -31.40
CA LEU A 334 -5.03 -15.61 -31.36
C LEU A 334 -4.49 -16.54 -32.46
N ARG A 335 -3.48 -16.10 -33.23
CA ARG A 335 -3.00 -16.82 -34.42
C ARG A 335 -2.08 -17.99 -34.08
N ARG A 336 -1.49 -18.02 -32.89
CA ARG A 336 -0.48 -19.01 -32.50
C ARG A 336 -0.89 -19.66 -31.18
N ASP A 337 -1.06 -20.98 -31.21
CA ASP A 337 -1.47 -21.82 -30.09
C ASP A 337 -0.32 -22.60 -29.43
N ALA A 338 0.87 -22.62 -30.04
CA ALA A 338 2.04 -23.32 -29.52
C ALA A 338 2.45 -22.78 -28.15
N LEU A 339 2.73 -23.70 -27.22
CA LEU A 339 3.26 -23.40 -25.89
C LEU A 339 4.59 -22.65 -25.98
N VAL A 340 4.78 -21.60 -25.19
CA VAL A 340 5.96 -20.74 -25.25
C VAL A 340 6.76 -20.88 -23.97
N PRO A 341 8.02 -21.37 -24.03
CA PRO A 341 8.91 -21.35 -22.86
C PRO A 341 9.05 -19.93 -22.32
N LEU A 342 9.08 -19.77 -20.98
CA LEU A 342 9.20 -18.47 -20.35
C LEU A 342 10.46 -17.71 -20.82
N ALA A 343 11.58 -18.42 -21.01
CA ALA A 343 12.84 -17.87 -21.50
C ALA A 343 12.74 -17.23 -22.91
N ALA A 344 11.77 -17.67 -23.72
CA ALA A 344 11.53 -17.13 -25.05
C ALA A 344 10.60 -15.91 -25.06
N LEU A 345 9.85 -15.65 -23.98
CA LEU A 345 8.92 -14.55 -23.88
C LEU A 345 9.63 -13.20 -23.76
N ARG A 346 9.06 -12.19 -24.38
CA ARG A 346 9.47 -10.78 -24.31
C ARG A 346 8.26 -9.90 -24.05
N ALA A 347 8.45 -8.65 -23.69
CA ALA A 347 7.36 -7.69 -23.41
C ALA A 347 6.32 -7.60 -24.54
N ALA A 348 6.75 -7.75 -25.81
CA ALA A 348 5.87 -7.75 -26.98
C ALA A 348 4.89 -8.94 -27.00
N ASP A 349 5.20 -10.04 -26.32
CA ASP A 349 4.33 -11.23 -26.24
C ASP A 349 3.13 -11.04 -25.30
N SER A 350 2.97 -9.88 -24.69
CA SER A 350 1.82 -9.56 -23.83
C SER A 350 0.47 -9.73 -24.56
N ARG A 351 0.43 -9.50 -25.87
CA ARG A 351 -0.78 -9.73 -26.70
C ARG A 351 -1.10 -11.19 -26.96
N ARG A 352 -0.17 -12.11 -26.66
CA ARG A 352 -0.28 -13.56 -26.88
C ARG A 352 -0.39 -14.33 -25.58
N CYS A 353 0.37 -13.93 -24.56
CA CYS A 353 0.56 -14.64 -23.31
C CYS A 353 0.14 -13.84 -22.06
N GLY A 354 -0.33 -12.61 -22.22
CA GLY A 354 -0.64 -11.71 -21.12
C GLY A 354 0.60 -11.00 -20.55
N ALA A 355 0.38 -9.88 -19.90
CA ALA A 355 1.45 -9.03 -19.38
C ALA A 355 2.29 -9.72 -18.30
N LYS A 356 1.67 -10.52 -17.43
CA LYS A 356 2.38 -11.22 -16.35
C LYS A 356 3.46 -12.17 -16.87
N ALA A 357 3.11 -13.05 -17.82
CA ALA A 357 4.05 -13.99 -18.41
C ALA A 357 5.12 -13.26 -19.25
N ALA A 358 4.71 -12.30 -20.08
CA ALA A 358 5.59 -11.53 -20.94
C ALA A 358 6.62 -10.70 -20.17
N ASN A 359 6.19 -10.00 -19.11
CA ASN A 359 7.07 -9.21 -18.26
C ASN A 359 8.07 -10.09 -17.51
N LEU A 360 7.62 -11.25 -17.01
CA LEU A 360 8.51 -12.17 -16.30
C LEU A 360 9.56 -12.77 -17.24
N GLY A 361 9.20 -13.11 -18.50
CA GLY A 361 10.15 -13.50 -19.53
C GLY A 361 11.16 -12.39 -19.86
N ALA A 362 10.73 -11.13 -19.86
CA ALA A 362 11.62 -10.00 -20.03
C ALA A 362 12.60 -9.83 -18.87
N VAL A 363 12.17 -10.05 -17.62
CA VAL A 363 13.05 -10.09 -16.43
C VAL A 363 14.09 -11.19 -16.56
N GLN A 364 13.67 -12.40 -16.95
CA GLN A 364 14.59 -13.54 -17.15
C GLN A 364 15.64 -13.23 -18.22
N ALA A 365 15.22 -12.63 -19.33
CA ALA A 365 16.12 -12.23 -20.43
C ALA A 365 17.11 -11.13 -20.01
N ALA A 366 16.75 -10.28 -19.06
CA ALA A 366 17.62 -9.22 -18.54
C ALA A 366 18.79 -9.76 -17.67
N ARG A 367 18.78 -11.02 -17.26
CA ARG A 367 19.86 -11.70 -16.52
C ARG A 367 20.37 -10.89 -15.33
N ILE A 368 19.46 -10.45 -14.46
CA ILE A 368 19.80 -9.59 -13.34
C ILE A 368 20.65 -10.36 -12.34
N ALA A 369 21.85 -9.83 -12.06
CA ALA A 369 22.82 -10.46 -11.18
C ALA A 369 22.23 -10.73 -9.78
N GLY A 370 22.53 -11.90 -9.21
CA GLY A 370 22.06 -12.30 -7.89
C GLY A 370 20.58 -12.70 -7.83
N THR A 371 19.87 -12.74 -8.96
CA THR A 371 18.49 -13.18 -9.03
C THR A 371 18.29 -14.36 -9.95
N VAL A 372 17.22 -15.13 -9.70
CA VAL A 372 16.72 -16.17 -10.59
C VAL A 372 15.24 -15.96 -10.86
N VAL A 373 14.79 -16.37 -12.03
CA VAL A 373 13.37 -16.47 -12.38
C VAL A 373 13.05 -17.97 -12.50
N PRO A 374 12.05 -18.50 -11.77
CA PRO A 374 11.68 -19.91 -11.88
C PRO A 374 11.25 -20.22 -13.31
N ASP A 375 11.72 -21.35 -13.83
CA ASP A 375 11.37 -21.78 -15.18
C ASP A 375 9.87 -22.04 -15.33
N GLY A 376 9.38 -22.01 -16.56
CA GLY A 376 7.98 -22.19 -16.86
C GLY A 376 7.67 -22.04 -18.34
N PHE A 377 6.39 -22.15 -18.66
CA PHE A 377 5.88 -21.93 -20.00
C PHE A 377 4.50 -21.27 -19.98
N CYS A 378 4.20 -20.58 -21.06
CA CYS A 378 2.91 -19.97 -21.29
C CYS A 378 2.01 -20.89 -22.11
N ILE A 379 0.77 -21.06 -21.67
CA ILE A 379 -0.37 -21.51 -22.47
C ILE A 379 -1.02 -20.24 -23.06
N PRO A 380 -0.96 -20.02 -24.39
CA PRO A 380 -1.34 -18.74 -24.99
C PRO A 380 -2.85 -18.54 -25.06
N PHE A 381 -3.27 -17.31 -25.35
CA PHE A 381 -4.69 -16.92 -25.50
C PHE A 381 -5.43 -17.77 -26.52
N ALA A 382 -4.76 -18.23 -27.59
CA ALA A 382 -5.36 -19.08 -28.62
C ALA A 382 -5.94 -20.38 -28.05
N ALA A 383 -5.28 -20.98 -27.05
CA ALA A 383 -5.77 -22.19 -26.38
C ALA A 383 -7.07 -21.91 -25.59
N TYR A 384 -7.14 -20.80 -24.86
CA TYR A 384 -8.39 -20.36 -24.22
C TYR A 384 -9.50 -20.11 -25.23
N ALA A 385 -9.18 -19.39 -26.31
CA ALA A 385 -10.17 -19.09 -27.36
C ALA A 385 -10.68 -20.35 -28.06
N GLN A 386 -9.83 -21.35 -28.26
CA GLN A 386 -10.24 -22.67 -28.78
C GLN A 386 -11.19 -23.37 -27.82
N PHE A 387 -10.85 -23.46 -26.54
CA PHE A 387 -11.70 -24.00 -25.48
C PHE A 387 -13.04 -23.26 -25.37
N ALA A 388 -13.03 -21.94 -25.38
CA ALA A 388 -14.23 -21.12 -25.34
C ALA A 388 -15.17 -21.39 -26.53
N ARG A 389 -14.61 -21.45 -27.75
CA ARG A 389 -15.41 -21.75 -28.97
C ARG A 389 -15.99 -23.15 -28.97
N SER A 390 -15.20 -24.18 -28.54
CA SER A 390 -15.69 -25.56 -28.52
C SER A 390 -16.91 -25.79 -27.62
N HIS A 391 -17.17 -24.85 -26.68
CA HIS A 391 -18.28 -24.93 -25.74
C HIS A 391 -19.34 -23.82 -25.93
N GLY A 392 -19.28 -23.04 -27.01
CA GLY A 392 -20.24 -21.97 -27.28
C GLY A 392 -20.29 -20.93 -26.18
N LEU A 393 -19.11 -20.51 -25.66
CA LEU A 393 -19.04 -19.58 -24.54
C LEU A 393 -19.66 -18.20 -24.87
N ALA A 394 -19.50 -17.72 -26.10
CA ALA A 394 -20.06 -16.44 -26.52
C ALA A 394 -21.61 -16.43 -26.44
N GLU A 395 -22.24 -17.49 -26.92
CA GLU A 395 -23.69 -17.65 -26.86
C GLU A 395 -24.20 -17.81 -25.43
N ARG A 396 -23.43 -18.48 -24.57
CA ARG A 396 -23.74 -18.59 -23.14
C ARG A 396 -23.67 -17.25 -22.43
N LEU A 397 -22.64 -16.46 -22.70
CA LEU A 397 -22.52 -15.11 -22.18
C LEU A 397 -23.65 -14.20 -22.64
N ALA A 398 -24.01 -14.26 -23.93
CA ALA A 398 -25.15 -13.50 -24.46
C ALA A 398 -26.47 -13.86 -23.75
N ARG A 399 -26.76 -15.16 -23.58
CA ARG A 399 -27.94 -15.60 -22.83
C ARG A 399 -27.90 -15.17 -21.35
N MET A 400 -26.74 -15.28 -20.69
CA MET A 400 -26.58 -14.86 -19.31
C MET A 400 -26.86 -13.36 -19.13
N GLN A 401 -26.37 -12.52 -20.06
CA GLN A 401 -26.64 -11.07 -20.04
C GLN A 401 -28.09 -10.69 -20.29
N GLN A 402 -28.87 -11.58 -20.89
CA GLN A 402 -30.31 -11.42 -21.11
C GLN A 402 -31.19 -11.89 -19.93
N LEU A 403 -30.60 -12.48 -18.88
CA LEU A 403 -31.35 -12.84 -17.68
C LEU A 403 -32.06 -11.61 -17.09
N PRO A 404 -33.29 -11.76 -16.61
CA PRO A 404 -33.99 -10.67 -15.93
C PRO A 404 -33.17 -10.08 -14.82
N ARG A 405 -33.08 -8.75 -14.75
CA ARG A 405 -32.32 -7.98 -13.75
C ARG A 405 -30.81 -8.18 -13.78
N PHE A 406 -30.20 -8.91 -14.72
CA PHE A 406 -28.76 -9.11 -14.79
C PHE A 406 -27.99 -7.78 -14.83
N ALA A 407 -28.47 -6.80 -15.59
CA ALA A 407 -27.85 -5.49 -15.71
C ALA A 407 -27.87 -4.69 -14.40
N GLU A 408 -28.90 -4.88 -13.57
CA GLU A 408 -29.23 -4.03 -12.44
C GLU A 408 -28.85 -4.67 -11.09
N ASP A 409 -28.97 -6.00 -10.99
CA ASP A 409 -28.85 -6.75 -9.74
C ASP A 409 -27.51 -7.49 -9.64
N ALA A 410 -26.69 -7.08 -8.68
CA ALA A 410 -25.38 -7.68 -8.43
C ALA A 410 -25.48 -9.16 -7.98
N GLN A 411 -26.57 -9.53 -7.26
CA GLN A 411 -26.73 -10.92 -6.82
C GLN A 411 -27.06 -11.84 -8.00
N VAL A 412 -27.93 -11.40 -8.91
CA VAL A 412 -28.22 -12.15 -10.14
C VAL A 412 -26.95 -12.38 -10.96
N ARG A 413 -26.11 -11.35 -11.10
CA ARG A 413 -24.79 -11.50 -11.76
C ARG A 413 -23.89 -12.46 -11.04
N ARG A 414 -23.79 -12.36 -9.71
CA ARG A 414 -22.94 -13.23 -8.88
C ARG A 414 -23.32 -14.69 -9.07
N ASP A 415 -24.60 -15.00 -9.00
CA ASP A 415 -25.12 -16.36 -9.12
C ASP A 415 -24.92 -16.91 -10.54
N ALA A 416 -25.23 -16.12 -11.56
CA ALA A 416 -25.04 -16.49 -12.95
C ALA A 416 -23.56 -16.74 -13.31
N LEU A 417 -22.67 -15.87 -12.84
CA LEU A 417 -21.22 -16.03 -13.04
C LEU A 417 -20.67 -17.24 -12.26
N ALA A 418 -21.18 -17.51 -11.06
CA ALA A 418 -20.80 -18.69 -10.30
C ALA A 418 -21.23 -19.99 -11.02
N ALA A 419 -22.45 -20.03 -11.55
CA ALA A 419 -22.93 -21.15 -12.35
C ALA A 419 -22.07 -21.37 -13.61
N LEU A 420 -21.74 -20.31 -14.34
CA LEU A 420 -20.86 -20.40 -15.50
C LEU A 420 -19.49 -20.95 -15.15
N ARG A 421 -18.87 -20.49 -14.05
CA ARG A 421 -17.57 -21.02 -13.61
C ARG A 421 -17.64 -22.49 -13.24
N ALA A 422 -18.71 -22.92 -12.57
CA ALA A 422 -18.92 -24.32 -12.21
C ALA A 422 -19.04 -25.21 -13.46
N GLU A 423 -19.77 -24.75 -14.49
CA GLU A 423 -19.84 -25.44 -15.78
C GLU A 423 -18.46 -25.51 -16.45
N MET A 424 -17.74 -24.38 -16.57
CA MET A 424 -16.42 -24.32 -17.20
C MET A 424 -15.39 -25.26 -16.55
N ALA A 425 -15.47 -25.45 -15.24
CA ALA A 425 -14.60 -26.39 -14.52
C ALA A 425 -14.79 -27.83 -14.95
N GLN A 426 -15.98 -28.19 -15.48
CA GLN A 426 -16.33 -29.53 -15.92
C GLN A 426 -16.19 -29.73 -17.44
N TRP A 427 -16.05 -28.66 -18.21
CA TRP A 427 -15.99 -28.79 -19.67
C TRP A 427 -14.76 -29.62 -20.11
N PRO A 428 -14.96 -30.56 -21.05
CA PRO A 428 -13.84 -31.32 -21.60
C PRO A 428 -12.88 -30.40 -22.36
N LEU A 429 -11.58 -30.68 -22.24
CA LEU A 429 -10.58 -29.98 -23.05
C LEU A 429 -10.61 -30.49 -24.50
N PRO A 430 -10.31 -29.64 -25.50
CA PRO A 430 -10.07 -30.08 -26.86
C PRO A 430 -9.03 -31.22 -26.91
N ALA A 431 -9.23 -32.15 -27.85
CA ALA A 431 -8.37 -33.34 -27.99
C ALA A 431 -6.88 -32.95 -28.10
N GLY A 432 -6.02 -33.69 -27.40
CA GLY A 432 -4.57 -33.50 -27.40
C GLY A 432 -4.05 -32.35 -26.54
N MET A 433 -4.93 -31.45 -26.06
CA MET A 433 -4.52 -30.22 -25.36
C MET A 433 -3.88 -30.54 -23.99
N ALA A 434 -4.54 -31.36 -23.17
CA ALA A 434 -4.01 -31.77 -21.87
C ALA A 434 -2.70 -32.55 -21.99
N GLN A 435 -2.61 -33.46 -22.98
CA GLN A 435 -1.39 -34.26 -23.26
C GLN A 435 -0.24 -33.33 -23.66
N ALA A 436 -0.47 -32.32 -24.49
CA ALA A 436 0.58 -31.37 -24.87
C ALA A 436 1.11 -30.57 -23.66
N TRP A 437 0.23 -30.15 -22.73
CA TRP A 437 0.66 -29.47 -21.50
C TRP A 437 1.43 -30.38 -20.58
N GLN A 438 0.99 -31.62 -20.40
CA GLN A 438 1.69 -32.63 -19.59
C GLN A 438 3.07 -32.92 -20.17
N ALA A 439 3.18 -33.16 -21.49
CA ALA A 439 4.43 -33.41 -22.16
C ALA A 439 5.42 -32.25 -21.97
N ARG A 440 4.96 -31.01 -22.14
CA ARG A 440 5.78 -29.80 -21.90
C ARG A 440 6.22 -29.71 -20.46
N TRP A 441 5.31 -29.90 -19.50
CA TRP A 441 5.62 -29.88 -18.07
C TRP A 441 6.68 -30.92 -17.70
N THR A 442 6.51 -32.17 -18.15
CA THR A 442 7.49 -33.25 -17.89
C THR A 442 8.83 -32.93 -18.55
N GLN A 443 8.83 -32.54 -19.83
CA GLN A 443 10.05 -32.27 -20.59
C GLN A 443 10.84 -31.07 -20.06
N GLN A 444 10.16 -29.96 -19.73
CA GLN A 444 10.79 -28.70 -19.35
C GLN A 444 11.03 -28.58 -17.84
N LEU A 445 10.11 -29.08 -17.01
CA LEU A 445 10.12 -28.88 -15.55
C LEU A 445 10.29 -30.18 -14.76
N GLY A 446 10.55 -31.32 -15.45
CA GLY A 446 10.79 -32.62 -14.80
C GLY A 446 9.61 -33.13 -13.96
N GLY A 447 8.41 -32.68 -14.18
CA GLY A 447 7.24 -33.03 -13.37
C GLY A 447 7.24 -32.39 -11.95
N ALA A 448 8.10 -31.42 -11.68
CA ALA A 448 8.12 -30.70 -10.41
C ALA A 448 6.77 -30.01 -10.14
N GLY A 449 6.46 -29.72 -8.87
CA GLY A 449 5.28 -28.94 -8.52
C GLY A 449 5.29 -27.60 -9.23
N VAL A 450 4.13 -27.13 -9.69
CA VAL A 450 3.98 -25.88 -10.45
C VAL A 450 2.89 -24.99 -9.89
N PHE A 451 3.07 -23.67 -10.02
CA PHE A 451 2.00 -22.70 -9.90
C PHE A 451 1.35 -22.47 -11.26
N VAL A 452 0.03 -22.57 -11.31
CA VAL A 452 -0.77 -22.31 -12.51
C VAL A 452 -1.39 -20.93 -12.32
N ARG A 453 -0.82 -19.91 -13.01
CA ARG A 453 -1.07 -18.49 -12.76
C ARG A 453 -1.85 -17.86 -13.91
N SER A 454 -2.81 -17.02 -13.59
CA SER A 454 -3.48 -16.16 -14.57
C SER A 454 -2.51 -15.20 -15.25
N SER A 455 -2.72 -14.96 -16.53
CA SER A 455 -2.02 -13.95 -17.32
C SER A 455 -2.97 -13.41 -18.39
N SER A 456 -3.95 -12.59 -17.96
CA SER A 456 -5.01 -12.06 -18.85
C SER A 456 -4.50 -10.89 -19.70
N ASN A 457 -5.19 -10.63 -20.82
CA ASN A 457 -5.00 -9.43 -21.62
C ASN A 457 -5.55 -8.16 -20.93
N SER A 458 -6.28 -8.29 -19.82
CA SER A 458 -6.85 -7.19 -19.05
C SER A 458 -6.17 -6.94 -17.69
N GLU A 459 -5.07 -7.64 -17.33
CA GLU A 459 -4.46 -7.47 -16.00
C GLU A 459 -3.70 -6.15 -15.80
N ASP A 460 -2.95 -5.68 -16.80
CA ASP A 460 -2.03 -4.53 -16.68
C ASP A 460 -2.31 -3.50 -17.78
N LEU A 461 -3.51 -2.96 -17.83
CA LEU A 461 -3.86 -1.86 -18.74
C LEU A 461 -3.56 -0.50 -18.09
N ALA A 462 -3.35 0.54 -18.90
CA ALA A 462 -2.98 1.88 -18.43
C ALA A 462 -3.94 2.47 -17.39
N HIS A 463 -5.24 2.10 -17.46
CA HIS A 463 -6.30 2.60 -16.59
C HIS A 463 -7.07 1.50 -15.86
N PHE A 464 -6.55 0.27 -15.87
CA PHE A 464 -7.18 -0.86 -15.21
C PHE A 464 -6.12 -1.80 -14.65
N SER A 465 -6.20 -2.05 -13.34
CA SER A 465 -5.38 -3.06 -12.65
C SER A 465 -6.24 -4.28 -12.32
N GLY A 466 -5.86 -5.43 -12.84
CA GLY A 466 -6.48 -6.73 -12.55
C GLY A 466 -5.84 -7.45 -11.36
N ALA A 467 -5.08 -6.75 -10.53
CA ALA A 467 -4.40 -7.36 -9.39
C ALA A 467 -5.37 -8.04 -8.42
N GLY A 468 -5.13 -9.32 -8.13
CA GLY A 468 -5.96 -10.09 -7.18
C GLY A 468 -7.36 -10.49 -7.68
N LEU A 469 -7.73 -10.14 -8.91
CA LEU A 469 -9.06 -10.44 -9.45
C LEU A 469 -9.16 -11.85 -10.03
N TYR A 470 -8.05 -12.46 -10.42
CA TYR A 470 -8.00 -13.77 -11.07
C TYR A 470 -7.34 -14.81 -10.19
N THR A 471 -7.68 -16.09 -10.44
CA THR A 471 -7.23 -17.21 -9.61
C THR A 471 -5.83 -17.69 -10.00
N THR A 472 -5.05 -18.05 -9.00
CA THR A 472 -3.80 -18.83 -9.12
C THR A 472 -3.98 -20.14 -8.37
N VAL A 473 -3.62 -21.27 -8.97
CA VAL A 473 -3.62 -22.59 -8.31
C VAL A 473 -2.19 -22.93 -7.92
N PRO A 474 -1.90 -23.02 -6.62
CA PRO A 474 -0.54 -23.28 -6.14
C PRO A 474 -0.17 -24.76 -6.18
N ASN A 475 1.09 -25.04 -6.42
CA ASN A 475 1.76 -26.34 -6.23
C ASN A 475 0.98 -27.55 -6.79
N VAL A 476 0.62 -27.46 -8.05
CA VAL A 476 0.00 -28.58 -8.79
C VAL A 476 1.07 -29.62 -9.07
N ARG A 477 0.80 -30.91 -8.74
CA ARG A 477 1.80 -31.99 -8.80
C ARG A 477 1.36 -33.22 -9.61
N ALA A 478 0.11 -33.25 -10.10
CA ALA A 478 -0.42 -34.36 -10.91
C ALA A 478 -0.90 -33.85 -12.27
N ALA A 479 -0.85 -34.69 -13.29
CA ALA A 479 -1.17 -34.33 -14.67
C ALA A 479 -2.66 -33.96 -14.86
N ASP A 480 -3.56 -34.72 -14.25
CA ASP A 480 -4.99 -34.44 -14.23
C ASP A 480 -5.32 -33.16 -13.44
N ALA A 481 -4.59 -32.94 -12.35
CA ALA A 481 -4.68 -31.70 -11.57
C ALA A 481 -4.19 -30.48 -12.37
N LEU A 482 -3.18 -30.64 -13.27
CA LEU A 482 -2.76 -29.55 -14.16
C LEU A 482 -3.90 -29.10 -15.09
N ALA A 483 -4.56 -30.07 -15.73
CA ALA A 483 -5.70 -29.78 -16.60
C ALA A 483 -6.87 -29.10 -15.85
N ALA A 484 -7.17 -29.59 -14.65
CA ALA A 484 -8.17 -28.99 -13.78
C ALA A 484 -7.79 -27.56 -13.33
N ALA A 485 -6.53 -27.35 -12.95
CA ALA A 485 -6.02 -26.05 -12.56
C ALA A 485 -6.10 -25.02 -13.70
N VAL A 486 -5.76 -25.42 -14.93
CA VAL A 486 -5.90 -24.53 -16.10
C VAL A 486 -7.35 -24.15 -16.33
N ARG A 487 -8.30 -25.10 -16.27
CA ARG A 487 -9.72 -24.78 -16.36
C ARG A 487 -10.18 -23.81 -15.25
N THR A 488 -9.73 -24.02 -14.03
CA THR A 488 -10.01 -23.12 -12.90
C THR A 488 -9.49 -21.71 -13.16
N VAL A 489 -8.25 -21.56 -13.66
CA VAL A 489 -7.68 -20.27 -14.02
C VAL A 489 -8.47 -19.63 -15.17
N TRP A 490 -8.84 -20.38 -16.19
CA TRP A 490 -9.68 -19.87 -17.29
C TRP A 490 -11.06 -19.43 -16.83
N ALA A 491 -11.72 -20.20 -15.98
CA ALA A 491 -13.01 -19.85 -15.40
C ALA A 491 -12.94 -18.58 -14.55
N SER A 492 -11.76 -18.25 -13.97
CA SER A 492 -11.59 -17.07 -13.14
C SER A 492 -11.75 -15.72 -13.87
N VAL A 493 -11.78 -15.73 -15.22
CA VAL A 493 -12.23 -14.58 -16.01
C VAL A 493 -13.60 -14.11 -15.54
N TYR A 494 -14.44 -15.05 -15.12
CA TYR A 494 -15.81 -14.83 -14.67
C TYR A 494 -15.94 -14.79 -13.14
N ASN A 495 -14.85 -14.51 -12.41
CA ASN A 495 -14.95 -14.11 -11.01
C ASN A 495 -15.79 -12.83 -10.92
N PHE A 496 -16.71 -12.78 -9.96
CA PHE A 496 -17.63 -11.66 -9.82
C PHE A 496 -16.90 -10.31 -9.73
N GLU A 497 -15.86 -10.24 -8.91
CA GLU A 497 -15.05 -9.03 -8.70
C GLU A 497 -14.34 -8.62 -9.99
N ALA A 498 -13.82 -9.59 -10.76
CA ALA A 498 -13.18 -9.34 -12.05
C ALA A 498 -14.18 -8.80 -13.08
N TRP A 499 -15.35 -9.39 -13.14
CA TRP A 499 -16.44 -8.95 -14.01
C TRP A 499 -16.88 -7.52 -13.68
N GLU A 500 -17.20 -7.25 -12.40
CA GLU A 500 -17.65 -5.92 -11.98
C GLU A 500 -16.57 -4.84 -12.21
N ALA A 501 -15.30 -5.16 -11.94
CA ALA A 501 -14.19 -4.24 -12.17
C ALA A 501 -14.03 -3.91 -13.67
N ARG A 502 -14.09 -4.90 -14.56
CA ARG A 502 -14.04 -4.68 -16.01
C ARG A 502 -15.26 -3.93 -16.53
N ARG A 503 -16.44 -4.26 -16.03
CA ARG A 503 -17.68 -3.54 -16.33
C ARG A 503 -17.58 -2.07 -15.94
N ALA A 504 -17.08 -1.77 -14.73
CA ALA A 504 -16.87 -0.41 -14.27
C ALA A 504 -15.83 0.34 -15.10
N ALA A 505 -14.80 -0.36 -15.59
CA ALA A 505 -13.78 0.20 -16.47
C ALA A 505 -14.22 0.30 -17.95
N GLY A 506 -15.42 -0.17 -18.29
CA GLY A 506 -15.95 -0.14 -19.67
C GLY A 506 -15.23 -1.06 -20.64
N LEU A 507 -14.63 -2.14 -20.16
CA LEU A 507 -13.99 -3.13 -21.02
C LEU A 507 -15.04 -3.97 -21.77
N ASP A 508 -14.73 -4.33 -23.01
CA ASP A 508 -15.55 -5.22 -23.83
C ASP A 508 -15.27 -6.68 -23.45
N GLU A 509 -16.21 -7.32 -22.74
CA GLU A 509 -16.10 -8.69 -22.26
C GLU A 509 -15.82 -9.73 -23.36
N GLU A 510 -16.25 -9.48 -24.60
CA GLU A 510 -16.01 -10.37 -25.75
C GLU A 510 -14.52 -10.42 -26.14
N THR A 511 -13.76 -9.40 -25.77
CA THR A 511 -12.33 -9.31 -26.10
C THR A 511 -11.43 -9.83 -24.99
N ILE A 512 -11.98 -10.21 -23.83
CA ILE A 512 -11.21 -10.68 -22.69
C ILE A 512 -10.84 -12.15 -22.86
N VAL A 513 -9.54 -12.41 -22.74
CA VAL A 513 -8.98 -13.76 -22.86
C VAL A 513 -7.98 -14.02 -21.72
N MET A 514 -7.75 -15.31 -21.44
CA MET A 514 -6.88 -15.74 -20.36
C MET A 514 -5.76 -16.65 -20.88
N GLY A 515 -4.54 -16.14 -20.85
CA GLY A 515 -3.34 -16.97 -20.91
C GLY A 515 -3.03 -17.55 -19.55
N VAL A 516 -2.25 -18.62 -19.52
CA VAL A 516 -1.83 -19.27 -18.28
C VAL A 516 -0.31 -19.38 -18.26
N LEU A 517 0.30 -18.91 -17.17
CA LEU A 517 1.70 -19.14 -16.87
C LEU A 517 1.80 -20.38 -15.96
N VAL A 518 2.32 -21.48 -16.48
CA VAL A 518 2.71 -22.67 -15.69
C VAL A 518 4.16 -22.48 -15.28
N GLN A 519 4.42 -22.28 -13.99
CA GLN A 519 5.72 -21.91 -13.45
C GLN A 519 6.14 -22.86 -12.34
N ALA A 520 7.42 -23.26 -12.32
CA ALA A 520 7.97 -24.12 -11.27
C ALA A 520 7.71 -23.52 -9.87
N ALA A 521 7.24 -24.36 -8.97
CA ALA A 521 6.97 -23.96 -7.59
C ALA A 521 8.28 -23.69 -6.85
N VAL A 522 8.27 -22.65 -6.02
CA VAL A 522 9.42 -22.23 -5.20
C VAL A 522 9.10 -22.49 -3.74
N ASP A 523 9.85 -23.36 -3.10
CA ASP A 523 9.78 -23.53 -1.65
C ASP A 523 10.58 -22.40 -1.00
N SER A 524 9.89 -21.37 -0.57
CA SER A 524 10.48 -20.12 -0.11
C SER A 524 10.52 -20.05 1.41
N THR A 525 11.64 -19.57 1.95
CA THR A 525 11.79 -19.25 3.38
C THR A 525 11.18 -17.89 3.73
N ALA A 526 11.20 -16.97 2.77
CA ALA A 526 10.57 -15.65 2.85
C ALA A 526 10.11 -15.23 1.46
N SER A 527 9.10 -14.38 1.41
CA SER A 527 8.59 -13.83 0.17
C SER A 527 7.87 -12.50 0.43
N GLY A 528 7.67 -11.75 -0.62
CA GLY A 528 7.07 -10.44 -0.46
C GLY A 528 6.87 -9.68 -1.76
N VAL A 529 6.58 -8.40 -1.58
CA VAL A 529 6.41 -7.44 -2.66
C VAL A 529 7.33 -6.25 -2.41
N MET A 530 7.93 -5.70 -3.45
CA MET A 530 8.66 -4.43 -3.37
C MET A 530 8.22 -3.48 -4.47
N VAL A 531 8.23 -2.19 -4.14
CA VAL A 531 8.04 -1.10 -5.11
C VAL A 531 9.30 -0.27 -5.16
N THR A 532 9.78 0.03 -6.37
CA THR A 532 11.04 0.76 -6.60
C THR A 532 10.95 2.26 -6.36
N ARG A 533 10.00 2.68 -5.53
CA ARG A 533 9.78 4.05 -5.06
C ARG A 533 9.07 4.06 -3.70
N ASP A 534 8.94 5.24 -3.11
CA ASP A 534 8.00 5.46 -2.00
C ASP A 534 6.56 5.47 -2.55
N PRO A 535 5.68 4.55 -2.11
CA PRO A 535 4.29 4.53 -2.54
C PRO A 535 3.43 5.62 -1.91
N PHE A 536 3.91 6.29 -0.84
CA PHE A 536 3.18 7.32 -0.09
C PHE A 536 3.55 8.74 -0.52
N ASP A 537 4.85 8.95 -0.83
CA ASP A 537 5.39 10.25 -1.18
C ASP A 537 6.19 10.21 -2.48
N ALA A 538 5.66 10.88 -3.50
CA ALA A 538 6.32 10.99 -4.79
C ALA A 538 7.60 11.85 -4.75
N ALA A 539 7.72 12.74 -3.77
CA ALA A 539 8.89 13.59 -3.60
C ALA A 539 10.06 12.86 -2.95
N HIS A 540 9.79 11.77 -2.22
CA HIS A 540 10.82 10.93 -1.61
C HIS A 540 11.51 10.05 -2.67
N ARG A 541 12.38 10.67 -3.42
CA ARG A 541 13.23 10.01 -4.43
C ARG A 541 14.26 9.13 -3.73
N HIS A 542 14.73 8.08 -4.41
CA HIS A 542 15.72 7.13 -3.89
C HIS A 542 15.20 6.14 -2.84
N ALA A 543 13.91 6.06 -2.63
CA ALA A 543 13.29 5.09 -1.75
C ALA A 543 12.94 3.79 -2.49
N THR A 544 12.96 2.68 -1.76
CA THR A 544 12.37 1.39 -2.15
C THR A 544 11.55 0.89 -0.97
N TYR A 545 10.28 0.65 -1.20
CA TYR A 545 9.40 0.05 -0.20
C TYR A 545 9.39 -1.47 -0.37
N ILE A 546 9.54 -2.21 0.73
CA ILE A 546 9.57 -3.68 0.74
C ILE A 546 8.62 -4.19 1.81
N SER A 547 7.78 -5.15 1.44
CA SER A 547 6.89 -5.86 2.34
C SER A 547 7.19 -7.37 2.27
N ALA A 548 7.25 -8.05 3.43
CA ALA A 548 7.68 -9.43 3.52
C ALA A 548 6.91 -10.25 4.55
N LYS A 549 6.79 -11.54 4.26
CA LYS A 549 6.34 -12.59 5.18
C LYS A 549 7.24 -13.82 5.08
N ARG A 550 7.17 -14.68 6.11
CA ARG A 550 7.81 -16.00 6.06
C ARG A 550 7.05 -16.94 5.15
N GLY A 551 7.80 -17.80 4.46
CA GLY A 551 7.24 -18.81 3.57
C GLY A 551 6.73 -18.23 2.25
N ILE A 552 5.69 -18.86 1.69
CA ILE A 552 5.13 -18.54 0.38
C ILE A 552 4.27 -17.26 0.43
N GLY A 553 4.45 -16.39 -0.55
CA GLY A 553 3.95 -15.01 -0.58
C GLY A 553 2.45 -14.81 -0.80
N ILE A 554 1.66 -15.84 -0.99
CA ILE A 554 0.21 -15.71 -1.21
C ILE A 554 -0.44 -14.78 -0.15
N ARG A 555 -0.06 -14.95 1.11
CA ARG A 555 -0.60 -14.14 2.22
C ARG A 555 -0.08 -12.70 2.31
N VAL A 556 1.01 -12.35 1.64
CA VAL A 556 1.51 -10.96 1.64
C VAL A 556 0.50 -10.04 0.96
N VAL A 557 -0.07 -10.52 -0.13
CA VAL A 557 -1.03 -9.78 -0.96
C VAL A 557 -2.48 -9.94 -0.50
N GLU A 558 -2.79 -10.97 0.31
CA GLU A 558 -4.13 -11.17 0.88
C GLU A 558 -4.50 -10.14 1.97
N GLY A 559 -3.51 -9.53 2.63
CA GLY A 559 -3.75 -8.48 3.62
C GLY A 559 -4.34 -8.92 4.96
N LYS A 560 -4.60 -10.21 5.18
CA LYS A 560 -5.24 -10.75 6.41
C LYS A 560 -4.41 -10.55 7.68
N ARG A 561 -3.09 -10.54 7.57
CA ARG A 561 -2.14 -10.26 8.67
C ARG A 561 -1.11 -9.25 8.18
N ILE A 562 -0.65 -8.39 9.06
CA ILE A 562 0.31 -7.34 8.71
C ILE A 562 1.66 -7.99 8.40
N ALA A 563 2.16 -7.78 7.19
CA ALA A 563 3.50 -8.17 6.79
C ALA A 563 4.55 -7.25 7.42
N GLU A 564 5.79 -7.72 7.55
CA GLU A 564 6.91 -6.83 7.86
C GLU A 564 7.11 -5.83 6.72
N GLN A 565 7.32 -4.56 7.06
CA GLN A 565 7.41 -3.48 6.09
C GLN A 565 8.63 -2.62 6.41
N VAL A 566 9.41 -2.33 5.39
CA VAL A 566 10.56 -1.44 5.50
C VAL A 566 10.61 -0.45 4.35
N MET A 567 11.20 0.71 4.62
CA MET A 567 11.62 1.68 3.63
C MET A 567 13.14 1.68 3.56
N TYR A 568 13.69 1.49 2.38
CA TYR A 568 15.13 1.58 2.13
C TYR A 568 15.46 2.84 1.35
N SER A 569 16.46 3.58 1.82
CA SER A 569 16.99 4.74 1.12
C SER A 569 18.29 4.37 0.40
N SER A 570 18.30 4.42 -0.93
CA SER A 570 19.50 4.14 -1.72
C SER A 570 20.58 5.20 -1.55
N ARG A 571 20.22 6.40 -1.06
CA ARG A 571 21.12 7.53 -0.81
C ARG A 571 21.89 7.36 0.50
N SER A 572 21.21 7.07 1.60
CA SER A 572 21.78 6.90 2.93
C SER A 572 22.22 5.48 3.23
N LYS A 573 21.72 4.50 2.46
CA LYS A 573 21.81 3.05 2.71
C LYS A 573 21.09 2.62 3.99
N ALA A 574 20.23 3.47 4.51
CA ALA A 574 19.46 3.21 5.72
C ALA A 574 18.23 2.35 5.44
N VAL A 575 17.92 1.46 6.38
CA VAL A 575 16.69 0.67 6.44
C VAL A 575 15.86 1.22 7.59
N GLN A 576 14.66 1.73 7.29
CA GLN A 576 13.68 2.14 8.28
C GLN A 576 12.58 1.11 8.37
N VAL A 577 12.35 0.57 9.56
CA VAL A 577 11.27 -0.39 9.81
C VAL A 577 9.98 0.39 10.03
N LEU A 578 9.00 0.16 9.15
CA LEU A 578 7.67 0.76 9.25
C LEU A 578 6.73 -0.13 10.07
N ASN A 579 6.90 -1.45 9.96
CA ASN A 579 6.13 -2.42 10.73
C ASN A 579 6.87 -3.75 10.85
N ARG A 580 6.71 -4.44 11.99
CA ARG A 580 7.20 -5.81 12.20
C ARG A 580 6.07 -6.81 11.97
N SER A 581 6.38 -7.97 11.41
CA SER A 581 5.41 -9.05 11.28
C SER A 581 5.10 -9.68 12.64
N GLY A 582 3.82 -9.81 12.94
CA GLY A 582 3.33 -10.58 14.08
C GLY A 582 2.91 -12.01 13.72
N ASP A 583 3.29 -12.49 12.53
CA ASP A 583 2.88 -13.82 12.07
C ASP A 583 3.49 -14.92 12.94
N ASP A 584 2.64 -15.83 13.36
CA ASP A 584 2.94 -17.07 14.08
C ASP A 584 2.87 -18.32 13.16
N VAL A 585 2.45 -18.13 11.91
CA VAL A 585 2.36 -19.18 10.88
C VAL A 585 2.94 -18.71 9.55
N ALA A 586 3.52 -19.63 8.78
CA ALA A 586 3.96 -19.44 7.40
C ALA A 586 3.27 -20.45 6.49
N LEU A 587 3.20 -20.14 5.19
CA LEU A 587 2.80 -21.11 4.17
C LEU A 587 4.02 -21.81 3.59
N GLN A 588 3.93 -23.12 3.41
CA GLN A 588 4.91 -23.96 2.72
C GLN A 588 4.22 -24.78 1.64
N LEU A 589 5.00 -25.29 0.68
CA LEU A 589 4.49 -26.26 -0.29
C LEU A 589 4.10 -27.55 0.44
N ASP A 590 2.90 -28.07 0.14
CA ASP A 590 2.52 -29.38 0.62
C ASP A 590 3.05 -30.44 -0.35
N PRO A 591 3.73 -31.49 0.13
CA PRO A 591 4.21 -32.58 -0.73
C PRO A 591 3.10 -33.26 -1.55
N ALA A 592 1.86 -33.29 -1.06
CA ALA A 592 0.71 -33.83 -1.75
C ALA A 592 0.12 -32.89 -2.81
N GLY A 593 0.54 -31.62 -2.84
CA GLY A 593 -0.02 -30.57 -3.68
C GLY A 593 -0.69 -29.46 -2.86
N GLY A 594 -0.79 -28.28 -3.44
CA GLY A 594 -1.27 -27.10 -2.71
C GLY A 594 -0.26 -26.57 -1.67
N VAL A 595 -0.76 -25.86 -0.66
CA VAL A 595 0.05 -25.25 0.39
C VAL A 595 -0.52 -25.60 1.77
N ARG A 596 0.37 -25.68 2.78
CA ARG A 596 0.01 -25.93 4.18
C ARG A 596 0.54 -24.86 5.09
N GLU A 597 -0.12 -24.65 6.21
CA GLU A 597 0.34 -23.78 7.29
C GLU A 597 1.34 -24.52 8.19
N VAL A 598 2.41 -23.83 8.54
CA VAL A 598 3.40 -24.30 9.52
C VAL A 598 3.63 -23.24 10.57
N PRO A 599 3.77 -23.61 11.86
CA PRO A 599 4.11 -22.68 12.91
C PRO A 599 5.47 -22.03 12.69
N VAL A 600 5.59 -20.74 13.01
CA VAL A 600 6.87 -20.01 12.99
C VAL A 600 7.00 -19.18 14.26
N GLN A 601 8.24 -18.88 14.66
CA GLN A 601 8.49 -18.04 15.81
C GLN A 601 8.06 -16.60 15.52
N ALA A 602 7.06 -16.12 16.25
CA ALA A 602 6.60 -14.74 16.18
C ALA A 602 7.71 -13.74 16.61
N GLY A 603 7.65 -12.52 16.08
CA GLY A 603 8.55 -11.42 16.47
C GLY A 603 9.97 -11.46 15.91
N ARG A 604 10.37 -12.53 15.25
CA ARG A 604 11.67 -12.58 14.56
C ARG A 604 11.59 -11.84 13.22
N ALA A 605 12.53 -10.92 12.95
CA ALA A 605 12.60 -10.18 11.68
C ALA A 605 12.67 -11.13 10.47
N VAL A 606 11.95 -10.81 9.42
CA VAL A 606 12.01 -11.49 8.10
C VAL A 606 13.08 -10.81 7.23
N LEU A 607 13.12 -9.49 7.27
CA LEU A 607 14.00 -8.64 6.47
C LEU A 607 15.24 -8.26 7.29
N THR A 608 16.41 -8.76 6.88
CA THR A 608 17.71 -8.26 7.35
C THR A 608 18.17 -7.11 6.46
N ASP A 609 19.05 -6.26 6.94
CA ASP A 609 19.59 -5.12 6.17
C ASP A 609 20.27 -5.60 4.88
N ASP A 610 21.00 -6.73 4.91
CA ASP A 610 21.60 -7.35 3.72
C ASP A 610 20.54 -7.75 2.69
N LEU A 611 19.50 -8.48 3.12
CA LEU A 611 18.41 -8.89 2.22
C LEU A 611 17.71 -7.68 1.62
N VAL A 612 17.45 -6.64 2.41
CA VAL A 612 16.84 -5.38 1.94
C VAL A 612 17.71 -4.71 0.88
N GLN A 613 19.03 -4.63 1.08
CA GLN A 613 19.95 -4.03 0.11
C GLN A 613 20.02 -4.84 -1.19
N ARG A 614 20.06 -6.17 -1.09
CA ARG A 614 20.03 -7.08 -2.25
C ARG A 614 18.74 -6.92 -3.05
N LEU A 615 17.58 -6.89 -2.37
CA LEU A 615 16.27 -6.66 -2.98
C LEU A 615 16.21 -5.31 -3.69
N ALA A 616 16.62 -4.23 -3.01
CA ALA A 616 16.64 -2.90 -3.59
C ALA A 616 17.57 -2.81 -4.81
N GLY A 617 18.72 -3.49 -4.77
CA GLY A 617 19.64 -3.61 -5.90
C GLY A 617 19.01 -4.31 -7.10
N ALA A 618 18.34 -5.45 -6.87
CA ALA A 618 17.59 -6.18 -7.88
C ALA A 618 16.45 -5.34 -8.45
N GLY A 619 15.66 -4.67 -7.60
CA GLY A 619 14.59 -3.78 -8.01
C GLY A 619 15.08 -2.63 -8.90
N ALA A 620 16.19 -2.01 -8.54
CA ALA A 620 16.80 -0.95 -9.35
C ALA A 620 17.26 -1.47 -10.73
N ALA A 621 17.78 -2.70 -10.80
CA ALA A 621 18.17 -3.32 -12.05
C ALA A 621 16.95 -3.67 -12.93
N ILE A 622 15.88 -4.22 -12.33
CA ILE A 622 14.61 -4.49 -13.03
C ILE A 622 14.03 -3.17 -13.56
N ARG A 623 13.97 -2.12 -12.73
CA ARG A 623 13.49 -0.80 -13.16
C ARG A 623 14.25 -0.28 -14.39
N ARG A 624 15.58 -0.42 -14.43
CA ARG A 624 16.38 -0.06 -15.62
C ARG A 624 16.01 -0.88 -16.85
N ALA A 625 15.83 -2.20 -16.67
CA ALA A 625 15.44 -3.10 -17.76
C ALA A 625 14.06 -2.73 -18.35
N PHE A 626 13.18 -2.11 -17.55
CA PHE A 626 11.87 -1.60 -18.00
C PHE A 626 11.87 -0.10 -18.33
N GLY A 627 13.00 0.45 -18.77
CA GLY A 627 13.11 1.83 -19.25
C GLY A 627 12.98 2.89 -18.15
N GLY A 628 13.37 2.58 -16.92
CA GLY A 628 13.36 3.51 -15.78
C GLY A 628 12.00 3.70 -15.10
N ARG A 629 10.95 3.01 -15.57
CA ARG A 629 9.62 3.05 -14.97
C ARG A 629 9.62 2.31 -13.63
N ASP A 630 9.00 2.91 -12.61
CA ASP A 630 8.87 2.27 -11.30
C ASP A 630 8.12 0.94 -11.40
N GLN A 631 8.55 -0.04 -10.63
CA GLN A 631 8.07 -1.42 -10.71
C GLN A 631 7.45 -1.87 -9.39
N ASP A 632 6.43 -2.68 -9.50
CA ASP A 632 5.84 -3.54 -8.47
C ASP A 632 6.35 -4.97 -8.74
N ILE A 633 7.08 -5.54 -7.79
CA ILE A 633 7.86 -6.78 -7.98
C ILE A 633 7.50 -7.76 -6.87
N GLU A 634 6.99 -8.94 -7.26
CA GLU A 634 6.86 -10.08 -6.35
C GLU A 634 8.18 -10.86 -6.31
N TRP A 635 8.65 -11.15 -5.10
CA TRP A 635 9.92 -11.82 -4.86
C TRP A 635 9.81 -12.91 -3.80
N ALA A 636 10.76 -13.84 -3.82
CA ALA A 636 10.94 -14.87 -2.80
C ALA A 636 12.43 -15.09 -2.52
N VAL A 637 12.71 -15.79 -1.40
CA VAL A 637 14.04 -16.26 -1.02
C VAL A 637 14.00 -17.77 -0.97
N GLN A 638 14.90 -18.42 -1.72
CA GLN A 638 15.12 -19.86 -1.68
C GLN A 638 16.60 -20.15 -1.38
N GLY A 639 16.88 -20.58 -0.15
CA GLY A 639 18.24 -20.59 0.36
C GLY A 639 18.82 -19.17 0.37
N GLU A 640 19.94 -18.95 -0.31
CA GLU A 640 20.55 -17.62 -0.46
C GLU A 640 20.12 -16.88 -1.74
N ARG A 641 19.31 -17.50 -2.60
CA ARG A 641 18.94 -16.95 -3.91
C ARG A 641 17.73 -16.05 -3.80
N LEU A 642 17.79 -14.87 -4.43
CA LEU A 642 16.62 -14.05 -4.69
C LEU A 642 15.89 -14.57 -5.91
N VAL A 643 14.61 -14.85 -5.76
CA VAL A 643 13.72 -15.34 -6.81
C VAL A 643 12.75 -14.24 -7.19
N ILE A 644 12.67 -13.89 -8.47
CA ILE A 644 11.68 -12.93 -8.96
C ILE A 644 10.49 -13.72 -9.52
N LEU A 645 9.32 -13.50 -8.93
CA LEU A 645 8.08 -14.19 -9.25
C LEU A 645 7.18 -13.41 -10.21
N GLN A 646 7.26 -12.08 -10.18
CA GLN A 646 6.51 -11.17 -11.05
C GLN A 646 7.16 -9.79 -11.07
N ALA A 647 7.06 -9.06 -12.17
CA ALA A 647 7.36 -7.64 -12.25
C ALA A 647 6.35 -6.96 -13.18
N ARG A 648 5.85 -5.79 -12.76
CA ARG A 648 4.95 -4.97 -13.55
C ARG A 648 5.16 -3.48 -13.25
N PRO A 649 4.80 -2.59 -14.17
CA PRO A 649 4.82 -1.16 -13.90
C PRO A 649 3.97 -0.83 -12.66
N PHE A 650 4.54 -0.03 -11.76
CA PHE A 650 3.79 0.49 -10.62
C PHE A 650 2.83 1.58 -11.10
N VAL A 651 1.54 1.37 -10.90
CA VAL A 651 0.49 2.31 -11.29
C VAL A 651 0.33 3.37 -10.19
N THR A 652 0.57 4.62 -10.53
CA THR A 652 0.16 5.77 -9.71
C THR A 652 -1.24 6.17 -10.12
N ALA A 653 -2.11 6.50 -9.16
CA ALA A 653 -3.41 7.07 -9.50
C ALA A 653 -3.20 8.27 -10.44
N PRO A 654 -4.01 8.43 -11.50
CA PRO A 654 -3.93 9.64 -12.31
C PRO A 654 -4.16 10.85 -11.41
N ALA A 655 -3.31 11.88 -11.56
CA ALA A 655 -3.60 13.16 -10.94
C ALA A 655 -4.99 13.57 -11.45
N ARG A 656 -5.96 13.72 -10.55
CA ARG A 656 -7.24 14.32 -10.93
C ARG A 656 -6.95 15.76 -11.35
N PRO A 657 -7.49 16.20 -12.51
CA PRO A 657 -7.34 17.58 -12.98
C PRO A 657 -7.89 18.57 -11.97
#